data_38d6f3875f27ed85f4e6e6df37d8627a
#
_entry.id   38d6f3875f27ed85f4e6e6df37d8627a
#
_cell.length_a   1.000
_cell.length_b   1.000
_cell.length_c   1.000
_cell.angle_alpha   90.00
_cell.angle_beta   90.00
_cell.angle_gamma   90.00
#
_symmetry.space_group_name_H-M   'P 1'
#
loop_
_entity.id
_entity.type
_entity.pdbx_description
1 polymer ?
#
loop_
_entity_poly.entity_id
_entity_poly.type
_entity_poly.pdbx_seq_one_letter_code
_entity_poly.pdbx_strand_id
1 'polypeptide(L)'
;MSKAEPKQLLLNDVLIDFASLKIKVAGKWCAIEAKQLQLLRLLIAQKGQAVTRDKIMDAVWPDVVVSDNSVSQLVTQLRKSLSDDKNTAYFIRTIPRVGYQLIAQVNDAPTILEKVVPASPRTSALFIVAGLVLGALFTLLSQYLLAPEQARLDYQYQSRLTSAPGAEVFLRYSPNGRYLAFSQSNDQQSQFDLAVYDNQSKTVHSIKNSGYSEEAPVWSPDGKWLAYFRYDPISCDIRVMSVANAIETWRLSPEFRLTRCQQRHGPTKLHWVDERTIYTTHWQDEQARLIKYTLSLTPSPKLEAQQVVGDFKPLAFDISVDNTLLILEKSAGWYTLSEVDLNTKLERRVIKRSRHSHAPLLLDSERGYYWLGDDALRRYGYNGNKQTVHEPLGFIADIAINPQTGDIAHAEGHARINLYQIELDLNTEQLLKSAQQLSSSSRMDMLPAVSLDGQQSAFISLQKRGITGFTHSEVWLKHKQRKSANLIATLPSDITPKYLLFSPNGDNILLADQLHNIYLINTFSRRLVPIISGFEQLNGVHWAQDSHSIYYQAKNPQGQWQDWRYDIQLTSNTLVKDNAPLETLDDNHLLWQLNASYIEYEKHVSSFLAAALEQQLPLSQLLPSLSLFKPAVFNGGVYYVLRQGHQLRLYCYLTTQKRNVFIKELGVYGYDLDINLNISSSADGTHVVFSQVDGIETDILLHKATKAETQ
;
A
#
# COMPACT_ATOMS: atom_id res chain seq x y z
N MET A 1 25.26 30.29 -41.85
CA MET A 1 24.89 31.17 -40.72
C MET A 1 23.57 30.64 -40.12
N SER A 2 23.62 29.93 -39.00
CA SER A 2 22.45 29.42 -38.30
C SER A 2 21.75 30.61 -37.65
N LYS A 3 20.50 30.89 -38.03
CA LYS A 3 19.65 31.85 -37.28
C LYS A 3 19.45 31.31 -35.87
N ALA A 4 19.85 32.08 -34.86
CA ALA A 4 19.56 31.76 -33.48
C ALA A 4 18.05 31.58 -33.30
N GLU A 5 17.62 30.48 -32.72
CA GLU A 5 16.21 30.24 -32.47
C GLU A 5 15.65 31.34 -31.54
N PRO A 6 14.46 31.88 -31.86
CA PRO A 6 13.85 32.92 -31.06
C PRO A 6 13.54 32.37 -29.65
N LYS A 7 13.96 33.12 -28.61
CA LYS A 7 13.70 32.77 -27.21
C LYS A 7 12.21 32.73 -26.88
N GLN A 8 11.41 33.56 -27.55
CA GLN A 8 9.97 33.65 -27.33
C GLN A 8 9.23 33.77 -28.68
N LEU A 9 8.07 33.12 -28.76
CA LEU A 9 7.16 33.16 -29.92
C LEU A 9 5.74 33.43 -29.48
N LEU A 10 4.95 34.10 -30.28
CA LEU A 10 3.51 34.27 -30.13
C LEU A 10 2.77 33.28 -31.03
N LEU A 11 2.00 32.37 -30.47
CA LEU A 11 1.17 31.39 -31.14
C LEU A 11 -0.29 31.80 -31.02
N ASN A 12 -0.89 32.40 -32.02
CA ASN A 12 -2.16 33.14 -31.93
C ASN A 12 -2.08 34.18 -30.79
N ASP A 13 -2.76 33.91 -29.68
CA ASP A 13 -2.84 34.72 -28.45
C ASP A 13 -2.00 34.19 -27.28
N VAL A 14 -1.29 33.06 -27.47
CA VAL A 14 -0.45 32.44 -26.45
C VAL A 14 1.01 32.76 -26.66
N LEU A 15 1.64 33.40 -25.66
CA LEU A 15 3.08 33.66 -25.69
C LEU A 15 3.82 32.45 -25.11
N ILE A 16 4.81 31.96 -25.89
CA ILE A 16 5.62 30.79 -25.52
C ILE A 16 7.04 31.25 -25.21
N ASP A 17 7.54 30.92 -24.04
CA ASP A 17 8.92 31.09 -23.65
C ASP A 17 9.62 29.74 -23.59
N PHE A 18 10.43 29.46 -24.56
CA PHE A 18 11.16 28.19 -24.69
C PHE A 18 12.33 28.07 -23.72
N ALA A 19 12.82 29.18 -23.19
CA ALA A 19 13.95 29.17 -22.26
C ALA A 19 13.50 28.85 -20.83
N SER A 20 12.35 29.40 -20.42
CA SER A 20 11.80 29.21 -19.06
C SER A 20 10.80 28.05 -18.94
N LEU A 21 10.52 27.30 -20.04
CA LEU A 21 9.49 26.26 -20.09
C LEU A 21 8.12 26.75 -19.62
N LYS A 22 7.70 27.92 -20.11
CA LYS A 22 6.44 28.56 -19.72
C LYS A 22 5.65 29.05 -20.93
N ILE A 23 4.33 29.04 -20.77
CA ILE A 23 3.39 29.64 -21.73
C ILE A 23 2.49 30.60 -21.00
N LYS A 24 2.10 31.71 -21.68
CA LYS A 24 1.17 32.69 -21.14
C LYS A 24 -0.18 32.59 -21.85
N VAL A 25 -1.15 31.99 -21.16
CA VAL A 25 -2.51 31.77 -21.65
C VAL A 25 -3.45 32.70 -20.87
N ALA A 26 -4.29 33.44 -21.59
CA ALA A 26 -5.23 34.41 -20.97
C ALA A 26 -4.57 35.35 -19.93
N GLY A 27 -3.36 35.81 -20.22
CA GLY A 27 -2.62 36.73 -19.35
C GLY A 27 -1.85 36.09 -18.17
N LYS A 28 -2.01 34.79 -17.90
CA LYS A 28 -1.35 34.06 -16.79
C LYS A 28 -0.23 33.16 -17.31
N TRP A 29 0.93 33.18 -16.63
CA TRP A 29 2.02 32.26 -16.91
C TRP A 29 1.75 30.87 -16.30
N CYS A 30 1.84 29.83 -17.12
CA CYS A 30 1.71 28.42 -16.74
C CYS A 30 2.98 27.66 -17.14
N ALA A 31 3.41 26.70 -16.33
CA ALA A 31 4.49 25.81 -16.70
C ALA A 31 4.01 24.80 -17.75
N ILE A 32 4.92 24.42 -18.68
CA ILE A 32 4.68 23.41 -19.71
C ILE A 32 5.80 22.37 -19.67
N GLU A 33 5.45 21.10 -19.86
CA GLU A 33 6.42 20.00 -19.82
C GLU A 33 7.37 20.02 -21.02
N ALA A 34 8.61 19.59 -20.82
CA ALA A 34 9.65 19.58 -21.86
C ALA A 34 9.23 18.82 -23.12
N LYS A 35 8.56 17.65 -22.98
CA LYS A 35 8.07 16.86 -24.13
C LYS A 35 6.95 17.54 -24.89
N GLN A 36 6.07 18.27 -24.22
CA GLN A 36 5.02 19.07 -24.84
C GLN A 36 5.65 20.21 -25.67
N LEU A 37 6.70 20.85 -25.15
CA LEU A 37 7.44 21.88 -25.87
C LEU A 37 8.24 21.33 -27.06
N GLN A 38 8.82 20.12 -26.94
CA GLN A 38 9.48 19.45 -28.08
C GLN A 38 8.49 19.16 -29.20
N LEU A 39 7.30 18.61 -28.84
CA LEU A 39 6.24 18.41 -29.84
C LEU A 39 5.80 19.72 -30.48
N LEU A 40 5.62 20.78 -29.68
CA LEU A 40 5.23 22.08 -30.19
C LEU A 40 6.30 22.70 -31.14
N ARG A 41 7.58 22.57 -30.78
CA ARG A 41 8.70 22.96 -31.66
C ARG A 41 8.67 22.21 -32.99
N LEU A 42 8.45 20.89 -32.96
CA LEU A 42 8.34 20.08 -34.16
C LEU A 42 7.19 20.54 -35.05
N LEU A 43 6.02 20.80 -34.47
CA LEU A 43 4.84 21.28 -35.22
C LEU A 43 5.05 22.67 -35.79
N ILE A 44 5.71 23.60 -35.09
CA ILE A 44 6.06 24.94 -35.56
C ILE A 44 7.07 24.85 -36.75
N ALA A 45 8.08 23.98 -36.63
CA ALA A 45 9.09 23.80 -37.67
C ALA A 45 8.52 23.28 -39.01
N GLN A 46 7.40 22.56 -38.96
CA GLN A 46 6.72 22.06 -40.17
C GLN A 46 5.80 23.09 -40.82
N LYS A 47 5.75 24.33 -40.34
CA LYS A 47 5.04 25.47 -40.93
C LYS A 47 3.62 25.15 -41.43
N GLY A 48 2.83 24.51 -40.60
CA GLY A 48 1.44 24.17 -40.93
C GLY A 48 1.25 22.92 -41.79
N GLN A 49 2.28 22.14 -42.05
CA GLN A 49 2.14 20.82 -42.69
C GLN A 49 1.79 19.74 -41.62
N ALA A 50 1.13 18.68 -42.06
CA ALA A 50 0.81 17.55 -41.20
C ALA A 50 2.08 16.77 -40.84
N VAL A 51 2.25 16.46 -39.53
CA VAL A 51 3.34 15.64 -39.00
C VAL A 51 2.81 14.25 -38.71
N THR A 52 3.47 13.23 -39.26
CA THR A 52 3.06 11.83 -38.99
C THR A 52 3.37 11.42 -37.56
N ARG A 53 2.68 10.38 -37.06
CA ARG A 53 2.90 9.86 -35.73
C ARG A 53 4.33 9.34 -35.55
N ASP A 54 4.85 8.60 -36.51
CA ASP A 54 6.22 8.08 -36.51
C ASP A 54 7.24 9.21 -36.35
N LYS A 55 7.10 10.29 -37.15
CA LYS A 55 7.96 11.45 -37.03
C LYS A 55 7.89 12.17 -35.70
N ILE A 56 6.74 12.12 -35.04
CA ILE A 56 6.59 12.63 -33.68
C ILE A 56 7.28 11.69 -32.67
N MET A 57 7.14 10.38 -32.83
CA MET A 57 7.80 9.38 -31.96
C MET A 57 9.32 9.53 -32.05
N ASP A 58 9.88 9.60 -33.25
CA ASP A 58 11.33 9.75 -33.47
C ASP A 58 11.89 11.07 -32.89
N ALA A 59 11.13 12.16 -32.99
CA ALA A 59 11.59 13.47 -32.52
C ALA A 59 11.46 13.67 -30.99
N VAL A 60 10.45 13.08 -30.38
CA VAL A 60 10.15 13.30 -28.94
C VAL A 60 10.68 12.17 -28.05
N TRP A 61 10.89 10.98 -28.62
CA TRP A 61 11.41 9.79 -27.92
C TRP A 61 12.48 9.06 -28.73
N PRO A 62 13.63 9.71 -29.06
CA PRO A 62 14.61 9.16 -29.98
C PRO A 62 15.20 7.82 -29.59
N ASP A 63 15.23 7.50 -28.27
CA ASP A 63 15.88 6.31 -27.75
C ASP A 63 14.89 5.31 -27.10
N VAL A 64 13.58 5.51 -27.28
CA VAL A 64 12.54 4.70 -26.62
C VAL A 64 11.45 4.33 -27.60
N VAL A 65 11.15 3.05 -27.72
CA VAL A 65 9.99 2.55 -28.48
C VAL A 65 8.70 2.88 -27.73
N VAL A 66 7.88 3.74 -28.31
CA VAL A 66 6.58 4.14 -27.73
C VAL A 66 5.42 3.77 -28.66
N SER A 67 4.22 3.65 -28.11
CA SER A 67 3.01 3.33 -28.87
C SER A 67 2.33 4.59 -29.41
N ASP A 68 1.47 4.42 -30.41
CA ASP A 68 0.57 5.45 -30.95
C ASP A 68 -0.27 6.14 -29.86
N ASN A 69 -0.57 5.41 -28.79
CA ASN A 69 -1.31 5.93 -27.65
C ASN A 69 -0.52 7.00 -26.88
N SER A 70 0.80 6.82 -26.76
CA SER A 70 1.69 7.80 -26.11
C SER A 70 1.71 9.15 -26.86
N VAL A 71 1.71 9.11 -28.19
CA VAL A 71 1.61 10.33 -29.03
C VAL A 71 0.24 11.00 -28.81
N SER A 72 -0.83 10.23 -28.81
CA SER A 72 -2.18 10.75 -28.60
C SER A 72 -2.37 11.39 -27.23
N GLN A 73 -1.79 10.81 -26.19
CA GLN A 73 -1.78 11.37 -24.83
C GLN A 73 -0.99 12.68 -24.77
N LEU A 74 0.21 12.72 -25.37
CA LEU A 74 1.04 13.93 -25.39
C LEU A 74 0.34 15.09 -26.10
N VAL A 75 -0.32 14.83 -27.23
CA VAL A 75 -1.12 15.84 -27.96
C VAL A 75 -2.30 16.32 -27.11
N THR A 76 -2.96 15.41 -26.39
CA THR A 76 -4.06 15.77 -25.49
C THR A 76 -3.58 16.67 -24.35
N GLN A 77 -2.44 16.35 -23.74
CA GLN A 77 -1.81 17.18 -22.71
C GLN A 77 -1.39 18.56 -23.26
N LEU A 78 -0.80 18.61 -24.43
CA LEU A 78 -0.41 19.89 -25.08
C LEU A 78 -1.64 20.75 -25.39
N ARG A 79 -2.72 20.16 -25.90
CA ARG A 79 -4.00 20.88 -26.09
C ARG A 79 -4.53 21.45 -24.79
N LYS A 80 -4.52 20.66 -23.72
CA LYS A 80 -4.95 21.12 -22.40
C LYS A 80 -4.12 22.30 -21.91
N SER A 81 -2.79 22.28 -22.12
CA SER A 81 -1.89 23.39 -21.75
C SER A 81 -2.18 24.64 -22.55
N LEU A 82 -2.53 24.52 -23.83
CA LEU A 82 -2.88 25.62 -24.74
C LEU A 82 -4.36 26.07 -24.62
N SER A 83 -5.18 25.42 -23.79
CA SER A 83 -6.64 25.58 -23.75
C SER A 83 -7.32 25.33 -25.10
N ASP A 84 -6.83 24.33 -25.86
CA ASP A 84 -7.33 23.95 -27.20
C ASP A 84 -8.35 22.79 -27.10
N ASP A 85 -9.43 22.86 -27.88
CA ASP A 85 -10.46 21.82 -27.95
C ASP A 85 -10.25 20.92 -29.17
N LYS A 86 -10.44 19.61 -29.02
CA LYS A 86 -10.27 18.63 -30.10
C LYS A 86 -11.30 18.83 -31.24
N ASN A 87 -12.51 19.26 -30.92
CA ASN A 87 -13.64 19.36 -31.86
C ASN A 87 -13.66 20.71 -32.58
N THR A 88 -13.22 21.77 -31.89
CA THR A 88 -13.13 23.15 -32.40
C THR A 88 -11.69 23.65 -32.47
N ALA A 89 -10.79 22.79 -32.99
CA ALA A 89 -9.35 23.00 -32.92
C ALA A 89 -8.94 24.41 -33.30
N TYR A 90 -8.27 25.13 -32.37
CA TYR A 90 -7.76 26.49 -32.55
C TYR A 90 -6.24 26.53 -32.75
N PHE A 91 -5.51 25.56 -32.17
CA PHE A 91 -4.07 25.44 -32.29
C PHE A 91 -3.65 24.19 -33.05
N ILE A 92 -4.19 23.01 -32.72
CA ILE A 92 -3.73 21.73 -33.26
C ILE A 92 -4.90 20.94 -33.84
N ARG A 93 -4.83 20.67 -35.16
CA ARG A 93 -5.81 19.83 -35.87
C ARG A 93 -5.32 18.39 -35.96
N THR A 94 -6.22 17.42 -35.75
CA THR A 94 -5.96 16.00 -36.02
C THR A 94 -6.27 15.72 -37.50
N ILE A 95 -5.32 15.14 -38.23
CA ILE A 95 -5.51 14.67 -39.59
C ILE A 95 -5.73 13.15 -39.55
N PRO A 96 -6.93 12.63 -39.80
CA PRO A 96 -7.22 11.21 -39.70
C PRO A 96 -6.24 10.36 -40.54
N ARG A 97 -5.74 9.28 -39.96
CA ARG A 97 -4.78 8.32 -40.53
C ARG A 97 -3.40 8.89 -40.91
N VAL A 98 -3.14 10.15 -40.64
CA VAL A 98 -1.85 10.81 -40.95
C VAL A 98 -1.15 11.21 -39.64
N GLY A 99 -1.75 12.09 -38.86
CA GLY A 99 -1.12 12.61 -37.63
C GLY A 99 -1.71 13.93 -37.17
N TYR A 100 -0.85 14.94 -36.94
CA TYR A 100 -1.28 16.21 -36.35
C TYR A 100 -0.70 17.40 -37.13
N GLN A 101 -1.43 18.51 -37.17
CA GLN A 101 -1.09 19.72 -37.92
C GLN A 101 -1.26 20.94 -37.01
N LEU A 102 -0.28 21.84 -37.00
CA LEU A 102 -0.40 23.15 -36.36
C LEU A 102 -1.18 24.09 -37.29
N ILE A 103 -2.29 24.64 -36.81
CA ILE A 103 -3.12 25.58 -37.58
C ILE A 103 -3.04 27.01 -37.04
N ALA A 104 -2.41 27.20 -35.88
CA ALA A 104 -2.18 28.49 -35.26
C ALA A 104 -1.14 29.32 -36.05
N GLN A 105 -1.33 30.64 -36.08
CA GLN A 105 -0.34 31.58 -36.63
C GLN A 105 0.84 31.73 -35.67
N VAL A 106 2.04 31.70 -36.21
CA VAL A 106 3.30 31.85 -35.48
C VAL A 106 3.90 33.21 -35.81
N ASN A 107 4.03 34.09 -34.83
CA ASN A 107 4.59 35.41 -34.93
C ASN A 107 5.74 35.60 -33.95
N ASP A 108 6.68 36.50 -34.27
CA ASP A 108 7.70 36.90 -33.28
C ASP A 108 7.07 37.67 -32.12
N ALA A 109 7.56 37.43 -30.92
CA ALA A 109 7.06 38.14 -29.76
C ALA A 109 7.33 39.64 -29.86
N PRO A 110 6.37 40.53 -29.58
CA PRO A 110 6.57 41.97 -29.66
C PRO A 110 7.64 42.41 -28.66
N THR A 111 8.68 43.06 -29.16
CA THR A 111 9.72 43.68 -28.32
C THR A 111 9.13 44.92 -27.67
N ILE A 112 8.81 44.89 -26.40
CA ILE A 112 8.35 46.05 -25.65
C ILE A 112 9.58 46.90 -25.35
N LEU A 113 9.76 47.98 -26.11
CA LEU A 113 10.68 49.05 -25.80
C LEU A 113 10.03 49.88 -24.66
N GLU A 114 10.59 49.77 -23.48
CA GLU A 114 10.21 50.63 -22.34
C GLU A 114 10.48 52.12 -22.70
N LYS A 115 9.43 52.89 -22.80
CA LYS A 115 9.50 54.34 -22.86
C LYS A 115 9.89 54.89 -21.48
N VAL A 116 11.08 55.47 -21.40
CA VAL A 116 11.54 56.21 -20.24
C VAL A 116 10.75 57.50 -20.16
N VAL A 117 9.93 57.69 -19.12
CA VAL A 117 9.26 58.95 -18.78
C VAL A 117 10.08 59.65 -17.69
N PRO A 118 10.40 60.94 -17.79
CA PRO A 118 11.23 61.63 -16.81
C PRO A 118 10.46 61.86 -15.48
N ALA A 119 11.16 61.61 -14.39
CA ALA A 119 10.65 61.64 -13.00
C ALA A 119 10.35 63.04 -12.50
N SER A 120 9.22 63.25 -11.83
CA SER A 120 8.90 64.36 -10.99
C SER A 120 9.19 64.04 -9.50
N PRO A 121 9.55 65.05 -8.66
CA PRO A 121 10.17 64.77 -7.36
C PRO A 121 9.16 64.57 -6.24
N ARG A 122 8.74 63.33 -6.03
CA ARG A 122 8.04 62.87 -4.80
C ARG A 122 8.56 61.51 -4.35
N THR A 123 9.89 61.43 -4.13
CA THR A 123 10.56 60.12 -4.12
C THR A 123 11.19 59.67 -2.80
N SER A 124 11.00 60.38 -1.69
CA SER A 124 11.62 59.94 -0.42
C SER A 124 10.96 58.72 0.21
N ALA A 125 9.64 58.53 0.07
CA ALA A 125 8.94 57.37 0.62
C ALA A 125 9.10 56.10 -0.22
N LEU A 126 9.24 56.24 -1.55
CA LEU A 126 9.42 55.08 -2.45
C LEU A 126 10.80 54.42 -2.30
N PHE A 127 11.85 55.20 -2.03
CA PHE A 127 13.20 54.65 -1.81
C PHE A 127 13.32 53.91 -0.48
N ILE A 128 12.57 54.27 0.55
CA ILE A 128 12.52 53.51 1.81
C ILE A 128 11.80 52.19 1.61
N VAL A 129 10.68 52.19 0.89
CA VAL A 129 9.94 50.93 0.59
C VAL A 129 10.76 50.03 -0.36
N ALA A 130 11.40 50.60 -1.39
CA ALA A 130 12.29 49.86 -2.29
C ALA A 130 13.52 49.30 -1.56
N GLY A 131 14.08 50.06 -0.60
CA GLY A 131 15.19 49.60 0.24
C GLY A 131 14.76 48.44 1.18
N LEU A 132 13.57 48.52 1.75
CA LEU A 132 13.01 47.42 2.57
C LEU A 132 12.67 46.19 1.76
N VAL A 133 12.14 46.35 0.54
CA VAL A 133 11.86 45.21 -0.37
C VAL A 133 13.16 44.61 -0.88
N LEU A 134 14.16 45.42 -1.23
CA LEU A 134 15.50 44.92 -1.64
C LEU A 134 16.23 44.25 -0.45
N GLY A 135 16.11 44.83 0.76
CA GLY A 135 16.62 44.19 1.99
C GLY A 135 15.95 42.86 2.30
N ALA A 136 14.62 42.77 2.17
CA ALA A 136 13.88 41.53 2.33
C ALA A 136 14.21 40.51 1.23
N LEU A 137 14.35 40.94 -0.03
CA LEU A 137 14.80 40.11 -1.13
C LEU A 137 16.25 39.62 -0.96
N PHE A 138 17.13 40.50 -0.45
CA PHE A 138 18.51 40.15 -0.17
C PHE A 138 18.62 39.16 1.01
N THR A 139 17.81 39.35 2.07
CA THR A 139 17.74 38.38 3.17
C THR A 139 17.13 37.06 2.74
N LEU A 140 16.09 37.04 1.91
CA LEU A 140 15.53 35.82 1.30
C LEU A 140 16.53 35.15 0.36
N LEU A 141 17.23 35.93 -0.46
CA LEU A 141 18.26 35.40 -1.36
C LEU A 141 19.47 34.91 -0.60
N SER A 142 19.89 35.60 0.47
CA SER A 142 20.98 35.13 1.32
C SER A 142 20.58 33.89 2.13
N GLN A 143 19.35 33.80 2.60
CA GLN A 143 18.84 32.56 3.21
C GLN A 143 18.75 31.42 2.19
N TYR A 144 18.42 31.70 0.93
CA TYR A 144 18.40 30.72 -0.15
C TYR A 144 19.81 30.31 -0.60
N LEU A 145 20.76 31.26 -0.69
CA LEU A 145 22.15 30.99 -1.09
C LEU A 145 23.02 30.45 0.07
N LEU A 146 22.67 30.79 1.31
CA LEU A 146 23.32 30.31 2.53
C LEU A 146 22.55 29.16 3.19
N ALA A 147 21.41 28.75 2.63
CA ALA A 147 20.80 27.49 3.03
C ALA A 147 21.88 26.42 2.91
N PRO A 148 22.24 25.71 3.99
CA PRO A 148 23.25 24.68 3.90
C PRO A 148 22.78 23.72 2.80
N GLU A 149 23.60 23.57 1.78
CA GLU A 149 23.38 22.55 0.75
C GLU A 149 23.28 21.24 1.55
N GLN A 150 22.03 20.71 1.65
CA GLN A 150 21.80 19.50 2.43
C GLN A 150 22.74 18.47 1.85
N ALA A 151 23.77 18.13 2.59
CA ALA A 151 24.79 17.21 2.15
C ALA A 151 24.10 15.95 1.62
N ARG A 152 24.22 15.72 0.32
CA ARG A 152 23.61 14.57 -0.33
C ARG A 152 24.24 13.33 0.31
N LEU A 153 23.46 12.64 1.16
CA LEU A 153 23.90 11.41 1.78
C LEU A 153 23.72 10.29 0.78
N ASP A 154 24.75 9.52 0.54
CA ASP A 154 24.66 8.23 -0.10
C ASP A 154 24.63 7.14 0.97
N TYR A 155 24.06 5.98 0.63
CA TYR A 155 23.90 4.88 1.56
C TYR A 155 24.60 3.65 1.01
N GLN A 156 25.42 3.05 1.87
CA GLN A 156 26.12 1.81 1.54
C GLN A 156 25.74 0.73 2.56
N TYR A 157 25.39 -0.46 2.06
CA TYR A 157 25.20 -1.63 2.92
C TYR A 157 26.46 -1.86 3.72
N GLN A 158 26.32 -1.99 5.04
CA GLN A 158 27.46 -2.24 5.90
C GLN A 158 27.46 -3.64 6.49
N SER A 159 26.38 -4.02 7.15
CA SER A 159 26.34 -5.27 7.90
C SER A 159 24.92 -5.69 8.24
N ARG A 160 24.77 -6.96 8.54
CA ARG A 160 23.64 -7.50 9.27
C ARG A 160 23.90 -7.29 10.76
N LEU A 161 22.96 -6.69 11.48
CA LEU A 161 23.08 -6.43 12.92
C LEU A 161 22.64 -7.62 13.74
N THR A 162 21.66 -8.38 13.22
CA THR A 162 21.05 -9.53 13.89
C THR A 162 20.96 -10.71 12.94
N SER A 163 20.84 -11.91 13.50
CA SER A 163 20.69 -13.17 12.77
C SER A 163 20.02 -14.24 13.63
N ALA A 164 19.23 -13.82 14.61
CA ALA A 164 18.49 -14.75 15.46
C ALA A 164 17.31 -15.37 14.68
N PRO A 165 16.95 -16.64 14.93
CA PRO A 165 15.75 -17.21 14.36
C PRO A 165 14.50 -16.43 14.80
N GLY A 166 13.56 -16.23 13.88
CA GLY A 166 12.29 -15.55 14.12
C GLY A 166 12.24 -14.15 13.54
N ALA A 167 11.22 -13.40 13.96
CA ALA A 167 10.96 -12.07 13.44
C ALA A 167 11.52 -10.99 14.34
N GLU A 168 12.19 -10.02 13.74
CA GLU A 168 12.75 -8.83 14.37
C GLU A 168 12.18 -7.58 13.71
N VAL A 169 11.47 -6.74 14.48
CA VAL A 169 10.58 -5.72 13.92
C VAL A 169 10.29 -4.58 14.86
N PHE A 170 9.57 -3.55 14.38
CA PHE A 170 9.26 -2.35 15.13
C PHE A 170 10.50 -1.64 15.62
N LEU A 171 11.38 -1.34 14.68
CA LEU A 171 12.69 -0.75 14.96
C LEU A 171 12.57 0.70 15.42
N ARG A 172 13.28 1.09 16.49
CA ARG A 172 13.38 2.47 16.94
C ARG A 172 14.74 2.76 17.57
N TYR A 173 15.47 3.72 17.00
CA TYR A 173 16.69 4.23 17.63
C TYR A 173 16.38 5.09 18.85
N SER A 174 17.22 4.98 19.86
CA SER A 174 17.24 5.94 20.97
C SER A 174 17.65 7.34 20.48
N PRO A 175 17.23 8.44 21.15
CA PRO A 175 17.55 9.79 20.71
C PRO A 175 19.07 10.07 20.62
N ASN A 176 19.88 9.41 21.42
CA ASN A 176 21.35 9.50 21.34
C ASN A 176 21.99 8.58 20.29
N GLY A 177 21.19 7.83 19.52
CA GLY A 177 21.66 6.92 18.46
C GLY A 177 22.42 5.68 18.92
N ARG A 178 22.65 5.50 20.23
CA ARG A 178 23.40 4.37 20.75
C ARG A 178 22.66 3.06 20.69
N TYR A 179 21.36 3.08 21.04
CA TYR A 179 20.56 1.88 21.16
C TYR A 179 19.53 1.79 20.04
N LEU A 180 19.31 0.58 19.52
CA LEU A 180 18.20 0.27 18.61
C LEU A 180 17.29 -0.71 19.34
N ALA A 181 16.09 -0.26 19.73
CA ALA A 181 15.07 -1.11 20.32
C ALA A 181 14.21 -1.74 19.21
N PHE A 182 13.76 -2.96 19.41
CA PHE A 182 12.91 -3.70 18.49
C PHE A 182 12.15 -4.81 19.24
N SER A 183 11.17 -5.40 18.56
CA SER A 183 10.47 -6.59 19.05
C SER A 183 11.05 -7.81 18.36
N GLN A 184 11.34 -8.86 19.12
CA GLN A 184 11.93 -10.12 18.67
C GLN A 184 11.04 -11.29 19.03
N SER A 185 10.68 -12.13 18.06
CA SER A 185 10.04 -13.42 18.31
C SER A 185 11.02 -14.55 18.02
N ASN A 186 10.74 -15.73 18.53
CA ASN A 186 11.40 -16.96 18.08
C ASN A 186 10.41 -17.84 17.33
N ASP A 187 10.93 -18.77 16.50
CA ASP A 187 10.13 -19.67 15.64
C ASP A 187 9.12 -20.53 16.39
N GLN A 188 9.30 -20.73 17.67
CA GLN A 188 8.47 -21.64 18.47
C GLN A 188 7.47 -20.93 19.37
N GLN A 189 7.62 -19.62 19.55
CA GLN A 189 6.75 -18.81 20.41
C GLN A 189 6.09 -17.72 19.61
N SER A 190 4.80 -17.68 19.75
CA SER A 190 3.91 -16.67 19.18
C SER A 190 4.01 -15.30 19.85
N GLN A 191 4.96 -15.12 20.72
CA GLN A 191 5.13 -13.95 21.56
C GLN A 191 6.38 -13.19 21.12
N PHE A 192 6.27 -11.88 21.19
CA PHE A 192 7.40 -10.99 21.02
C PHE A 192 7.93 -10.55 22.38
N ASP A 193 9.24 -10.55 22.51
CA ASP A 193 9.96 -9.91 23.60
C ASP A 193 10.58 -8.60 23.09
N LEU A 194 10.78 -7.62 23.96
CA LEU A 194 11.58 -6.45 23.64
C LEU A 194 13.06 -6.83 23.57
N ALA A 195 13.75 -6.32 22.57
CA ALA A 195 15.19 -6.46 22.43
C ALA A 195 15.83 -5.11 22.14
N VAL A 196 17.09 -4.97 22.52
CA VAL A 196 17.88 -3.76 22.31
C VAL A 196 19.26 -4.14 21.78
N TYR A 197 19.61 -3.62 20.62
CA TYR A 197 20.95 -3.68 20.07
C TYR A 197 21.76 -2.47 20.55
N ASP A 198 22.92 -2.69 21.19
CA ASP A 198 23.84 -1.63 21.58
C ASP A 198 24.90 -1.42 20.47
N ASN A 199 24.83 -0.27 19.80
CA ASN A 199 25.78 0.11 18.76
C ASN A 199 27.25 0.18 19.24
N GLN A 200 27.47 0.37 20.52
CA GLN A 200 28.84 0.45 21.10
C GLN A 200 29.43 -0.94 21.33
N SER A 201 28.73 -1.82 22.04
CA SER A 201 29.17 -3.18 22.32
C SER A 201 28.92 -4.17 21.16
N LYS A 202 28.06 -3.81 20.19
CA LYS A 202 27.64 -4.67 19.08
C LYS A 202 26.93 -5.94 19.54
N THR A 203 26.19 -5.85 20.63
CA THR A 203 25.47 -6.98 21.24
C THR A 203 23.96 -6.70 21.27
N VAL A 204 23.17 -7.79 21.17
CA VAL A 204 21.71 -7.76 21.37
C VAL A 204 21.42 -8.20 22.80
N HIS A 205 20.57 -7.46 23.47
CA HIS A 205 20.04 -7.78 24.79
C HIS A 205 18.53 -7.93 24.73
N SER A 206 18.03 -9.10 25.11
CA SER A 206 16.59 -9.36 25.16
C SER A 206 16.04 -9.06 26.56
N ILE A 207 14.92 -8.38 26.61
CA ILE A 207 14.14 -8.08 27.81
C ILE A 207 12.94 -9.02 27.81
N LYS A 208 13.07 -10.19 28.43
CA LYS A 208 12.05 -11.24 28.39
C LYS A 208 11.02 -11.11 29.49
N ASN A 209 9.76 -11.30 29.12
CA ASN A 209 8.66 -11.39 30.08
C ASN A 209 7.73 -12.58 29.71
N SER A 210 7.77 -13.63 30.49
CA SER A 210 6.99 -14.83 30.20
C SER A 210 5.47 -14.57 30.29
N GLY A 211 4.72 -15.01 29.27
CA GLY A 211 3.27 -14.96 29.25
C GLY A 211 2.64 -13.75 28.58
N TYR A 212 3.46 -12.82 28.10
CA TYR A 212 3.02 -11.62 27.39
C TYR A 212 3.77 -11.46 26.06
N SER A 213 3.19 -10.72 25.14
CA SER A 213 3.88 -10.24 23.95
C SER A 213 4.11 -8.74 24.11
N GLU A 214 5.36 -8.29 24.04
CA GLU A 214 5.75 -6.89 24.08
C GLU A 214 6.17 -6.42 22.68
N GLU A 215 5.52 -5.35 22.19
CA GLU A 215 5.67 -4.93 20.80
C GLU A 215 5.79 -3.41 20.62
N ALA A 216 6.38 -3.03 19.49
CA ALA A 216 6.48 -1.65 19.01
C ALA A 216 7.06 -0.69 20.05
N PRO A 217 8.30 -0.93 20.52
CA PRO A 217 8.97 -0.05 21.47
C PRO A 217 9.20 1.33 20.87
N VAL A 218 9.02 2.38 21.66
CA VAL A 218 9.36 3.75 21.31
C VAL A 218 10.01 4.47 22.48
N TRP A 219 11.09 5.17 22.22
CA TRP A 219 11.82 5.96 23.21
C TRP A 219 11.14 7.30 23.46
N SER A 220 11.17 7.76 24.72
CA SER A 220 10.87 9.16 24.99
C SER A 220 11.96 10.06 24.37
N PRO A 221 11.64 11.32 24.02
CA PRO A 221 12.62 12.24 23.41
C PRO A 221 13.87 12.49 24.26
N ASP A 222 13.75 12.39 25.58
CA ASP A 222 14.88 12.51 26.51
C ASP A 222 15.65 11.19 26.73
N GLY A 223 15.16 10.08 26.12
CA GLY A 223 15.76 8.75 26.19
C GLY A 223 15.64 8.05 27.56
N LYS A 224 14.87 8.60 28.50
CA LYS A 224 14.76 8.03 29.86
C LYS A 224 13.65 6.99 29.99
N TRP A 225 12.71 6.98 29.08
CA TRP A 225 11.55 6.09 29.10
C TRP A 225 11.41 5.34 27.77
N LEU A 226 10.86 4.13 27.86
CA LEU A 226 10.45 3.30 26.73
C LEU A 226 8.98 2.95 26.88
N ALA A 227 8.17 3.33 25.88
CA ALA A 227 6.77 2.90 25.80
C ALA A 227 6.64 1.74 24.79
N TYR A 228 5.69 0.85 25.03
CA TYR A 228 5.44 -0.33 24.21
C TYR A 228 4.03 -0.87 24.42
N PHE A 229 3.56 -1.68 23.48
CA PHE A 229 2.34 -2.47 23.65
C PHE A 229 2.65 -3.76 24.40
N ARG A 230 1.79 -4.13 25.33
CA ARG A 230 1.77 -5.45 25.93
C ARG A 230 0.46 -6.15 25.63
N TYR A 231 0.56 -7.34 25.09
CA TYR A 231 -0.58 -8.18 24.76
C TYR A 231 -0.57 -9.45 25.61
N ASP A 232 -1.74 -9.83 26.07
CA ASP A 232 -2.07 -11.19 26.47
C ASP A 232 -3.23 -11.70 25.59
N PRO A 233 -3.68 -12.96 25.71
CA PRO A 233 -4.74 -13.50 24.84
C PRO A 233 -6.05 -12.72 24.84
N ILE A 234 -6.32 -11.92 25.87
CA ILE A 234 -7.61 -11.24 26.07
C ILE A 234 -7.51 -9.73 26.26
N SER A 235 -6.31 -9.19 26.46
CA SER A 235 -6.11 -7.77 26.73
C SER A 235 -4.94 -7.17 26.00
N CYS A 236 -4.96 -5.85 25.88
CA CYS A 236 -3.89 -5.02 25.35
C CYS A 236 -3.71 -3.81 26.27
N ASP A 237 -2.46 -3.54 26.64
CA ASP A 237 -2.06 -2.37 27.43
C ASP A 237 -0.95 -1.60 26.73
N ILE A 238 -0.98 -0.27 26.81
CA ILE A 238 0.20 0.58 26.55
C ILE A 238 0.93 0.74 27.87
N ARG A 239 2.20 0.35 27.88
CA ARG A 239 3.08 0.37 29.03
C ARG A 239 4.25 1.30 28.83
N VAL A 240 4.78 1.82 29.94
CA VAL A 240 6.00 2.64 29.98
C VAL A 240 6.92 2.11 31.06
N MET A 241 8.21 2.00 30.75
CA MET A 241 9.25 1.63 31.71
C MET A 241 10.42 2.60 31.70
N SER A 242 11.11 2.72 32.83
CA SER A 242 12.34 3.49 32.94
C SER A 242 13.49 2.74 32.27
N VAL A 243 14.23 3.44 31.41
CA VAL A 243 15.34 2.87 30.64
C VAL A 243 16.59 2.68 31.48
N ALA A 244 16.87 3.55 32.46
CA ALA A 244 18.09 3.52 33.25
C ALA A 244 18.31 2.17 33.92
N ASN A 245 17.32 1.64 34.63
CA ASN A 245 17.42 0.35 35.29
C ASN A 245 17.33 -0.84 34.31
N ALA A 246 16.55 -0.69 33.21
CA ALA A 246 16.38 -1.75 32.25
C ALA A 246 17.67 -2.05 31.47
N ILE A 247 18.43 -1.00 31.08
CA ILE A 247 19.69 -1.15 30.34
C ILE A 247 20.82 -1.69 31.22
N GLU A 248 20.90 -1.29 32.49
CA GLU A 248 21.93 -1.79 33.39
C GLU A 248 21.78 -3.27 33.74
N THR A 249 20.54 -3.71 33.89
CA THR A 249 20.23 -5.07 34.36
C THR A 249 19.70 -6.00 33.28
N TRP A 250 19.27 -5.46 32.12
CA TRP A 250 18.57 -6.16 31.05
C TRP A 250 17.34 -6.94 31.56
N ARG A 251 16.70 -6.42 32.60
CA ARG A 251 15.50 -6.96 33.23
C ARG A 251 14.38 -5.95 33.15
N LEU A 252 13.17 -6.41 33.27
CA LEU A 252 12.02 -5.52 33.41
C LEU A 252 12.21 -4.60 34.61
N SER A 253 12.39 -3.34 34.32
CA SER A 253 12.33 -2.25 35.28
C SER A 253 10.90 -2.10 35.78
N PRO A 254 10.63 -1.42 36.90
CA PRO A 254 9.27 -1.06 37.25
C PRO A 254 8.57 -0.43 36.05
N GLU A 255 7.44 -1.02 35.66
CA GLU A 255 6.65 -0.60 34.50
C GLU A 255 5.32 -0.04 34.95
N PHE A 256 4.81 0.92 34.21
CA PHE A 256 3.55 1.62 34.47
C PHE A 256 2.59 1.38 33.31
N ARG A 257 1.35 1.02 33.62
CA ARG A 257 0.27 0.98 32.63
C ARG A 257 -0.26 2.38 32.40
N LEU A 258 -0.17 2.87 31.17
CA LEU A 258 -0.76 4.15 30.78
C LEU A 258 -2.25 4.01 30.53
N THR A 259 -2.64 3.06 29.69
CA THR A 259 -4.02 2.82 29.31
C THR A 259 -4.20 1.42 28.74
N ARG A 260 -5.46 1.00 28.62
CA ARG A 260 -5.80 -0.15 27.77
C ARG A 260 -5.79 0.26 26.31
N CYS A 261 -5.36 -0.63 25.44
CA CYS A 261 -5.50 -0.51 24.01
C CYS A 261 -6.48 -1.54 23.46
N GLN A 262 -6.90 -1.35 22.23
CA GLN A 262 -7.70 -2.36 21.56
C GLN A 262 -6.79 -3.49 21.08
N GLN A 263 -7.31 -4.70 21.03
CA GLN A 263 -6.60 -5.80 20.37
C GLN A 263 -6.41 -5.43 18.92
N ARG A 264 -5.23 -5.73 18.42
CA ARG A 264 -4.67 -5.23 17.17
C ARG A 264 -5.45 -5.67 15.94
N HIS A 265 -5.74 -4.73 15.05
CA HIS A 265 -6.32 -4.94 13.74
C HIS A 265 -5.50 -4.24 12.64
N GLY A 266 -4.18 -4.26 12.73
CA GLY A 266 -3.31 -3.62 11.76
C GLY A 266 -1.95 -3.20 12.34
N PRO A 267 -0.97 -2.74 11.52
CA PRO A 267 0.33 -2.31 11.99
C PRO A 267 0.15 -1.08 12.89
N THR A 268 0.21 -1.34 14.18
CA THR A 268 0.06 -0.29 15.17
C THR A 268 1.44 0.04 15.72
N LYS A 269 1.87 1.27 15.53
CA LYS A 269 3.10 1.80 16.11
C LYS A 269 2.79 2.87 17.15
N LEU A 270 3.71 3.05 18.07
CA LEU A 270 3.73 4.20 18.97
C LEU A 270 4.74 5.22 18.41
N HIS A 271 4.37 6.49 18.47
CA HIS A 271 5.26 7.61 18.13
C HIS A 271 5.27 8.59 19.29
N TRP A 272 6.41 8.70 19.97
CA TRP A 272 6.60 9.62 21.09
C TRP A 272 7.26 10.89 20.58
N VAL A 273 6.49 11.97 20.44
CA VAL A 273 6.88 13.18 19.70
C VAL A 273 7.54 14.23 20.61
N ASP A 274 6.99 14.44 21.79
CA ASP A 274 7.48 15.38 22.80
C ASP A 274 7.38 14.77 24.21
N GLU A 275 7.77 15.51 25.25
CA GLU A 275 7.78 15.01 26.64
C GLU A 275 6.42 14.48 27.12
N ARG A 276 5.32 14.90 26.49
CA ARG A 276 3.96 14.63 26.94
C ARG A 276 3.06 13.96 25.90
N THR A 277 3.53 13.75 24.68
CA THR A 277 2.66 13.37 23.57
C THR A 277 3.10 12.07 22.91
N ILE A 278 2.18 11.10 22.92
CA ILE A 278 2.30 9.85 22.12
C ILE A 278 1.15 9.78 21.12
N TYR A 279 1.46 9.40 19.89
CA TYR A 279 0.46 9.08 18.86
C TYR A 279 0.44 7.59 18.57
N THR A 280 -0.76 7.07 18.26
CA THR A 280 -0.98 5.70 17.80
C THR A 280 -2.29 5.61 17.02
N THR A 281 -2.65 4.42 16.56
CA THR A 281 -3.94 4.15 15.92
C THR A 281 -4.85 3.32 16.80
N HIS A 282 -6.15 3.65 16.79
CA HIS A 282 -7.21 2.79 17.34
C HIS A 282 -8.23 2.47 16.25
N TRP A 283 -8.79 1.29 16.30
CA TRP A 283 -9.93 0.92 15.46
C TRP A 283 -11.22 1.34 16.15
N GLN A 284 -11.98 2.15 15.46
CA GLN A 284 -13.31 2.57 15.88
C GLN A 284 -14.24 2.48 14.67
N ASP A 285 -15.41 1.85 14.83
CA ASP A 285 -16.40 1.66 13.78
C ASP A 285 -15.78 1.10 12.48
N GLU A 286 -14.99 0.02 12.61
CA GLU A 286 -14.29 -0.68 11.53
C GLU A 286 -13.23 0.14 10.77
N GLN A 287 -12.86 1.30 11.28
CA GLN A 287 -11.86 2.16 10.69
C GLN A 287 -10.73 2.48 11.68
N ALA A 288 -9.50 2.52 11.18
CA ALA A 288 -8.39 3.04 11.96
C ALA A 288 -8.57 4.55 12.17
N ARG A 289 -8.33 5.01 13.39
CA ARG A 289 -8.35 6.43 13.76
C ARG A 289 -7.02 6.80 14.40
N LEU A 290 -6.49 7.96 14.06
CA LEU A 290 -5.29 8.49 14.69
C LEU A 290 -5.64 9.05 16.07
N ILE A 291 -4.94 8.58 17.10
CA ILE A 291 -5.15 8.97 18.50
C ILE A 291 -3.92 9.67 19.04
N LYS A 292 -4.15 10.79 19.71
CA LYS A 292 -3.18 11.50 20.51
C LYS A 292 -3.41 11.21 21.99
N TYR A 293 -2.37 10.76 22.69
CA TYR A 293 -2.32 10.65 24.12
C TYR A 293 -1.49 11.78 24.71
N THR A 294 -2.00 12.43 25.76
CA THR A 294 -1.25 13.39 26.54
C THR A 294 -0.90 12.77 27.88
N LEU A 295 0.37 12.82 28.26
CA LEU A 295 0.95 12.13 29.40
C LEU A 295 1.47 13.10 30.45
N SER A 296 1.57 12.62 31.71
CA SER A 296 2.45 13.15 32.73
C SER A 296 3.44 12.05 33.13
N LEU A 297 4.72 12.39 33.22
CA LEU A 297 5.77 11.46 33.63
C LEU A 297 6.18 11.60 35.08
N THR A 298 5.74 12.66 35.76
CA THR A 298 6.07 12.96 37.15
C THR A 298 4.81 13.06 38.00
N PRO A 299 4.77 12.49 39.23
CA PRO A 299 5.81 11.68 39.89
C PRO A 299 5.97 10.27 39.30
N SER A 300 5.01 9.79 38.55
CA SER A 300 5.00 8.52 37.80
C SER A 300 4.23 8.63 36.49
N PRO A 301 4.56 7.84 35.47
CA PRO A 301 3.86 7.86 34.18
C PRO A 301 2.36 7.61 34.33
N LYS A 302 1.55 8.52 33.79
CA LYS A 302 0.08 8.39 33.74
C LYS A 302 -0.50 9.08 32.52
N LEU A 303 -1.62 8.59 32.03
CA LEU A 303 -2.42 9.22 31.00
C LEU A 303 -3.21 10.41 31.58
N GLU A 304 -3.14 11.58 30.94
CA GLU A 304 -3.92 12.77 31.29
C GLU A 304 -5.11 12.97 30.34
N ALA A 305 -4.92 12.77 29.04
CA ALA A 305 -5.96 12.94 28.05
C ALA A 305 -5.76 12.03 26.83
N GLN A 306 -6.88 11.74 26.16
CA GLN A 306 -6.94 11.03 24.88
C GLN A 306 -7.82 11.82 23.92
N GLN A 307 -7.35 11.99 22.67
CA GLN A 307 -8.05 12.74 21.64
C GLN A 307 -7.93 12.05 20.28
N VAL A 308 -9.03 11.99 19.51
CA VAL A 308 -9.01 11.62 18.09
C VAL A 308 -8.47 12.83 17.30
N VAL A 309 -7.53 12.58 16.39
CA VAL A 309 -6.88 13.61 15.58
C VAL A 309 -7.42 13.57 14.16
N GLY A 310 -8.15 14.61 13.77
CA GLY A 310 -8.71 14.72 12.42
C GLY A 310 -9.66 13.58 12.04
N ASP A 311 -9.96 13.47 10.74
CA ASP A 311 -10.75 12.36 10.16
C ASP A 311 -9.87 11.43 9.33
N PHE A 312 -8.66 11.15 9.84
CA PHE A 312 -7.71 10.28 9.16
C PHE A 312 -8.05 8.81 9.37
N LYS A 313 -7.79 8.00 8.33
CA LYS A 313 -7.96 6.54 8.30
C LYS A 313 -6.61 5.87 8.01
N PRO A 314 -5.64 5.97 8.92
CA PRO A 314 -4.28 5.54 8.66
C PRO A 314 -4.17 4.03 8.51
N LEU A 315 -3.66 3.58 7.37
CA LEU A 315 -3.14 2.23 7.21
C LEU A 315 -1.74 2.13 7.83
N ALA A 316 -0.93 3.16 7.61
CA ALA A 316 0.37 3.37 8.26
C ALA A 316 0.61 4.87 8.40
N PHE A 317 1.39 5.27 9.40
CA PHE A 317 1.78 6.68 9.57
C PHE A 317 3.12 6.80 10.27
N ASP A 318 3.75 7.95 10.11
CA ASP A 318 4.85 8.44 10.93
C ASP A 318 4.65 9.93 11.22
N ILE A 319 5.19 10.42 12.31
CA ILE A 319 5.02 11.80 12.74
C ILE A 319 6.31 12.33 13.35
N SER A 320 6.69 13.53 12.93
CA SER A 320 7.88 14.21 13.41
C SER A 320 7.60 15.10 14.62
N VAL A 321 8.66 15.56 15.27
CA VAL A 321 8.60 16.45 16.45
C VAL A 321 7.96 17.81 16.17
N ASP A 322 7.97 18.28 14.94
CA ASP A 322 7.31 19.51 14.47
C ASP A 322 5.82 19.33 14.14
N ASN A 323 5.24 18.16 14.47
CA ASN A 323 3.86 17.77 14.16
C ASN A 323 3.56 17.63 12.66
N THR A 324 4.56 17.32 11.85
CA THR A 324 4.36 16.89 10.46
C THR A 324 4.00 15.41 10.45
N LEU A 325 2.83 15.08 9.94
CA LEU A 325 2.30 13.72 9.80
C LEU A 325 2.51 13.22 8.37
N LEU A 326 3.17 12.10 8.20
CA LEU A 326 3.17 11.33 6.96
C LEU A 326 2.18 10.18 7.10
N ILE A 327 1.16 10.13 6.25
CA ILE A 327 0.05 9.18 6.40
C ILE A 327 -0.23 8.44 5.10
N LEU A 328 -0.33 7.12 5.20
CA LEU A 328 -0.78 6.24 4.13
C LEU A 328 -2.22 5.81 4.40
N GLU A 329 -3.10 6.06 3.45
CA GLU A 329 -4.50 5.69 3.51
C GLU A 329 -4.88 4.82 2.31
N LYS A 330 -5.91 3.98 2.49
CA LYS A 330 -6.46 3.15 1.42
C LYS A 330 -7.94 3.47 1.24
N SER A 331 -8.35 3.77 0.01
CA SER A 331 -9.75 3.99 -0.35
C SER A 331 -10.04 3.39 -1.71
N ALA A 332 -11.11 2.62 -1.82
CA ALA A 332 -11.56 1.97 -3.07
C ALA A 332 -10.41 1.24 -3.82
N GLY A 333 -9.58 0.49 -3.09
CA GLY A 333 -8.45 -0.26 -3.66
C GLY A 333 -7.21 0.56 -4.04
N TRP A 334 -7.22 1.88 -3.77
CA TRP A 334 -6.10 2.76 -4.05
C TRP A 334 -5.45 3.27 -2.78
N TYR A 335 -4.13 3.34 -2.80
CA TYR A 335 -3.32 3.92 -1.73
C TYR A 335 -2.99 5.37 -2.06
N THR A 336 -3.09 6.23 -1.06
CA THR A 336 -2.67 7.64 -1.09
C THR A 336 -1.68 7.88 0.03
N LEU A 337 -0.58 8.57 -0.25
CA LEU A 337 0.38 9.01 0.74
C LEU A 337 0.32 10.54 0.81
N SER A 338 -0.01 11.07 1.97
CA SER A 338 -0.12 12.50 2.23
C SER A 338 0.83 12.91 3.35
N GLU A 339 1.34 14.13 3.25
CA GLU A 339 2.02 14.84 4.32
C GLU A 339 1.09 15.94 4.82
N VAL A 340 0.89 15.99 6.12
CA VAL A 340 -0.04 16.92 6.77
C VAL A 340 0.66 17.62 7.92
N ASP A 341 0.69 18.95 7.89
CA ASP A 341 1.06 19.75 9.04
C ASP A 341 -0.14 19.85 9.98
N LEU A 342 -0.07 19.21 11.14
CA LEU A 342 -1.17 19.17 12.10
C LEU A 342 -1.44 20.53 12.77
N ASN A 343 -0.48 21.47 12.75
CA ASN A 343 -0.65 22.79 13.32
C ASN A 343 -1.45 23.71 12.37
N THR A 344 -1.08 23.71 11.08
CA THR A 344 -1.71 24.55 10.06
C THR A 344 -2.83 23.86 9.30
N LYS A 345 -2.94 22.52 9.41
CA LYS A 345 -3.85 21.64 8.66
C LYS A 345 -3.61 21.70 7.14
N LEU A 346 -2.44 22.10 6.71
CA LEU A 346 -2.05 22.05 5.30
C LEU A 346 -1.69 20.61 4.92
N GLU A 347 -2.32 20.11 3.87
CA GLU A 347 -2.07 18.79 3.31
C GLU A 347 -1.34 18.90 1.97
N ARG A 348 -0.27 18.12 1.82
CA ARG A 348 0.44 17.91 0.56
C ARG A 348 0.35 16.44 0.19
N ARG A 349 -0.31 16.12 -0.91
CA ARG A 349 -0.33 14.75 -1.43
C ARG A 349 0.99 14.41 -2.10
N VAL A 350 1.71 13.47 -1.52
CA VAL A 350 3.01 12.98 -1.98
C VAL A 350 2.82 11.94 -3.09
N ILE A 351 1.94 10.97 -2.86
CA ILE A 351 1.52 9.97 -3.85
C ILE A 351 0.01 10.06 -3.98
N LYS A 352 -0.47 10.57 -5.11
CA LYS A 352 -1.91 10.85 -5.30
C LYS A 352 -2.74 9.59 -5.49
N ARG A 353 -2.17 8.54 -6.08
CA ARG A 353 -2.86 7.28 -6.37
C ARG A 353 -1.83 6.20 -6.67
N SER A 354 -1.80 5.14 -5.89
CA SER A 354 -0.97 3.97 -6.10
C SER A 354 -1.79 2.69 -5.93
N ARG A 355 -1.38 1.63 -6.59
CA ARG A 355 -1.97 0.30 -6.48
C ARG A 355 -1.25 -0.57 -5.46
N HIS A 356 -0.07 -0.13 -5.01
CA HIS A 356 0.77 -0.85 -4.05
C HIS A 356 0.81 -0.09 -2.74
N SER A 357 0.83 -0.83 -1.63
CA SER A 357 1.16 -0.29 -0.33
C SER A 357 2.59 0.25 -0.34
N HIS A 358 2.81 1.37 0.31
CA HIS A 358 4.13 1.97 0.48
C HIS A 358 4.62 1.86 1.94
N ALA A 359 4.04 0.94 2.71
CA ALA A 359 4.51 0.62 4.05
C ALA A 359 5.63 -0.42 4.00
N PRO A 360 6.56 -0.40 4.98
CA PRO A 360 6.67 0.56 6.06
C PRO A 360 7.13 1.94 5.57
N LEU A 361 6.78 2.97 6.31
CA LEU A 361 7.16 4.35 6.02
C LEU A 361 7.85 5.00 7.21
N LEU A 362 8.75 5.96 6.92
CA LEU A 362 9.48 6.75 7.91
C LEU A 362 9.65 8.17 7.42
N LEU A 363 9.37 9.14 8.28
CA LEU A 363 9.55 10.57 8.03
C LEU A 363 10.88 11.06 8.65
N ASP A 364 11.72 11.65 7.82
CA ASP A 364 12.97 12.31 8.22
C ASP A 364 12.85 13.80 7.87
N SER A 365 12.00 14.52 8.62
CA SER A 365 11.69 15.91 8.36
C SER A 365 12.90 16.84 8.55
N GLU A 366 13.80 16.52 9.49
CA GLU A 366 15.01 17.30 9.75
C GLU A 366 15.95 17.33 8.54
N ARG A 367 15.98 16.22 7.75
CA ARG A 367 16.81 16.11 6.55
C ARG A 367 16.02 16.35 5.27
N GLY A 368 14.70 16.58 5.36
CA GLY A 368 13.83 16.85 4.22
C GLY A 368 13.58 15.62 3.34
N TYR A 369 13.47 14.42 3.95
CA TYR A 369 13.24 13.17 3.28
C TYR A 369 12.11 12.37 3.93
N TYR A 370 11.55 11.43 3.17
CA TYR A 370 10.76 10.32 3.69
C TYR A 370 11.20 9.01 3.02
N TRP A 371 11.01 7.92 3.74
CA TRP A 371 11.46 6.60 3.36
C TRP A 371 10.27 5.68 3.20
N LEU A 372 10.31 4.84 2.17
CA LEU A 372 9.31 3.83 1.90
C LEU A 372 9.99 2.49 1.69
N GLY A 373 9.41 1.45 2.26
CA GLY A 373 9.95 0.09 2.24
C GLY A 373 8.97 -0.92 1.62
N ASP A 374 8.40 -0.59 0.47
CA ASP A 374 7.50 -1.48 -0.26
C ASP A 374 8.24 -2.66 -0.93
N ASP A 375 8.52 -2.56 -2.22
CA ASP A 375 9.30 -3.54 -3.00
C ASP A 375 10.81 -3.27 -2.96
N ALA A 376 11.22 -2.10 -2.45
CA ALA A 376 12.60 -1.71 -2.21
C ALA A 376 12.68 -0.62 -1.14
N LEU A 377 13.83 -0.50 -0.48
CA LEU A 377 14.09 0.63 0.41
C LEU A 377 14.41 1.86 -0.43
N ARG A 378 13.50 2.83 -0.42
CA ARG A 378 13.60 4.06 -1.21
C ARG A 378 13.55 5.28 -0.34
N ARG A 379 14.40 6.24 -0.67
CA ARG A 379 14.40 7.59 -0.13
C ARG A 379 13.80 8.56 -1.13
N TYR A 380 12.93 9.41 -0.66
CA TYR A 380 12.29 10.47 -1.44
C TYR A 380 12.60 11.82 -0.81
N GLY A 381 13.17 12.73 -1.58
CA GLY A 381 13.40 14.11 -1.14
C GLY A 381 12.16 14.97 -1.33
N TYR A 382 12.01 16.01 -0.53
CA TYR A 382 10.94 17.01 -0.69
C TYR A 382 11.00 17.76 -2.03
N ASN A 383 12.16 17.76 -2.67
CA ASN A 383 12.37 18.28 -4.04
C ASN A 383 11.93 17.32 -5.15
N GLY A 384 11.37 16.18 -4.82
CA GLY A 384 10.92 15.15 -5.77
C GLY A 384 11.99 14.15 -6.22
N ASN A 385 13.24 14.28 -5.74
CA ASN A 385 14.29 13.32 -6.06
C ASN A 385 13.99 11.98 -5.39
N LYS A 386 14.19 10.88 -6.14
CA LYS A 386 14.00 9.51 -5.66
C LYS A 386 15.32 8.75 -5.76
N GLN A 387 15.67 8.01 -4.73
CA GLN A 387 16.82 7.12 -4.69
C GLN A 387 16.42 5.76 -4.16
N THR A 388 16.75 4.70 -4.90
CA THR A 388 16.69 3.32 -4.38
C THR A 388 17.98 3.06 -3.62
N VAL A 389 17.86 2.70 -2.35
CA VAL A 389 19.00 2.44 -1.45
C VAL A 389 19.29 0.96 -1.38
N HIS A 390 18.25 0.13 -1.36
CA HIS A 390 18.37 -1.32 -1.26
C HIS A 390 17.18 -2.03 -1.93
N GLU A 391 17.47 -3.12 -2.62
CA GLU A 391 16.46 -4.03 -3.16
C GLU A 391 16.47 -5.31 -2.35
N PRO A 392 15.45 -5.58 -1.54
CA PRO A 392 15.43 -6.72 -0.64
C PRO A 392 15.24 -8.03 -1.39
N LEU A 393 15.77 -9.11 -0.83
CA LEU A 393 15.50 -10.46 -1.30
C LEU A 393 14.10 -10.94 -0.89
N GLY A 394 13.56 -10.39 0.19
CA GLY A 394 12.25 -10.65 0.75
C GLY A 394 11.37 -9.40 0.80
N PHE A 395 10.71 -9.18 1.92
CA PHE A 395 9.96 -7.96 2.21
C PHE A 395 10.68 -7.12 3.26
N ILE A 396 10.43 -5.82 3.26
CA ILE A 396 10.89 -4.93 4.33
C ILE A 396 9.76 -4.81 5.35
N ALA A 397 10.04 -5.23 6.57
CA ALA A 397 9.07 -5.23 7.66
C ALA A 397 9.04 -3.87 8.39
N ASP A 398 10.18 -3.23 8.57
CA ASP A 398 10.28 -1.92 9.22
C ASP A 398 11.56 -1.16 8.86
N ILE A 399 11.56 0.15 9.17
CA ILE A 399 12.66 1.08 8.88
C ILE A 399 12.87 1.97 10.11
N ALA A 400 14.13 2.21 10.45
CA ALA A 400 14.53 3.18 11.48
C ALA A 400 15.76 3.97 11.05
N ILE A 401 15.81 5.24 11.41
CA ILE A 401 16.95 6.13 11.16
C ILE A 401 17.66 6.44 12.47
N ASN A 402 18.99 6.38 12.47
CA ASN A 402 19.80 6.85 13.58
C ASN A 402 19.81 8.38 13.57
N PRO A 403 19.24 9.05 14.59
CA PRO A 403 19.09 10.51 14.57
C PRO A 403 20.44 11.23 14.58
N GLN A 404 21.51 10.61 15.11
CA GLN A 404 22.84 11.21 15.21
C GLN A 404 23.66 11.08 13.93
N THR A 405 23.63 9.90 13.30
CA THR A 405 24.50 9.58 12.15
C THR A 405 23.75 9.64 10.81
N GLY A 406 22.44 9.50 10.83
CA GLY A 406 21.62 9.34 9.64
C GLY A 406 21.66 7.93 9.04
N ASP A 407 22.34 6.98 9.69
CA ASP A 407 22.37 5.58 9.26
C ASP A 407 20.96 4.97 9.28
N ILE A 408 20.66 4.14 8.30
CA ILE A 408 19.37 3.46 8.18
C ILE A 408 19.51 2.00 8.60
N ALA A 409 18.68 1.61 9.57
CA ALA A 409 18.43 0.21 9.87
C ALA A 409 17.05 -0.17 9.28
N HIS A 410 16.96 -1.35 8.66
CA HIS A 410 15.69 -1.91 8.23
C HIS A 410 15.63 -3.40 8.56
N ALA A 411 14.43 -3.87 8.86
CA ALA A 411 14.16 -5.29 9.04
C ALA A 411 13.76 -5.88 7.68
N GLU A 412 14.51 -6.88 7.22
CA GLU A 412 14.25 -7.56 5.96
C GLU A 412 14.12 -9.07 6.19
N GLY A 413 13.16 -9.69 5.51
CA GLY A 413 12.98 -11.13 5.66
C GLY A 413 11.98 -11.78 4.75
N HIS A 414 11.56 -12.98 5.14
CA HIS A 414 10.68 -13.84 4.39
C HIS A 414 9.55 -14.36 5.27
N ALA A 415 8.35 -14.46 4.70
CA ALA A 415 7.26 -15.22 5.28
C ALA A 415 7.14 -16.56 4.57
N ARG A 416 7.05 -17.65 5.34
CA ARG A 416 6.71 -18.97 4.82
C ARG A 416 5.22 -19.17 5.00
N ILE A 417 4.49 -19.23 3.90
CA ILE A 417 3.06 -19.49 3.87
C ILE A 417 2.85 -20.73 3.04
N ASN A 418 2.26 -21.75 3.65
CA ASN A 418 1.92 -22.98 2.99
C ASN A 418 0.43 -23.27 3.09
N LEU A 419 -0.03 -24.13 2.22
CA LEU A 419 -1.41 -24.60 2.23
C LEU A 419 -1.51 -25.91 2.97
N TYR A 420 -2.55 -26.02 3.75
CA TYR A 420 -2.94 -27.21 4.48
C TYR A 420 -4.33 -27.63 4.07
N GLN A 421 -4.56 -28.93 4.08
CA GLN A 421 -5.88 -29.53 3.88
C GLN A 421 -6.30 -30.34 5.08
N ILE A 422 -7.59 -30.31 5.36
CA ILE A 422 -8.25 -31.16 6.36
C ILE A 422 -9.44 -31.87 5.74
N GLU A 423 -9.72 -33.06 6.23
CA GLU A 423 -10.94 -33.81 5.95
C GLU A 423 -11.75 -33.92 7.23
N LEU A 424 -13.02 -33.53 7.17
CA LEU A 424 -13.94 -33.47 8.31
C LEU A 424 -15.11 -34.38 8.09
N ASP A 425 -15.53 -35.08 9.15
CA ASP A 425 -16.86 -35.66 9.24
C ASP A 425 -17.76 -34.65 9.99
N LEU A 426 -18.62 -33.99 9.25
CA LEU A 426 -19.52 -32.98 9.81
C LEU A 426 -20.61 -33.58 10.71
N ASN A 427 -20.88 -34.90 10.65
CA ASN A 427 -21.84 -35.55 11.51
C ASN A 427 -21.24 -35.83 12.90
N THR A 428 -20.00 -36.29 12.95
CA THR A 428 -19.28 -36.54 14.20
C THR A 428 -18.46 -35.33 14.64
N GLU A 429 -18.31 -34.30 13.80
CA GLU A 429 -17.52 -33.09 14.02
C GLU A 429 -16.05 -33.37 14.32
N GLN A 430 -15.57 -34.49 13.82
CA GLN A 430 -14.20 -34.90 14.03
C GLN A 430 -13.36 -34.77 12.77
N LEU A 431 -12.10 -34.43 12.95
CA LEU A 431 -11.10 -34.53 11.89
C LEU A 431 -10.93 -36.02 11.54
N LEU A 432 -11.20 -36.37 10.29
CA LEU A 432 -10.94 -37.75 9.81
C LEU A 432 -9.45 -38.05 9.77
N LYS A 433 -8.63 -37.00 9.55
CA LYS A 433 -7.17 -37.07 9.59
C LYS A 433 -6.61 -35.75 10.13
N SER A 434 -5.42 -35.83 10.73
CA SER A 434 -4.65 -34.60 11.05
C SER A 434 -4.43 -33.75 9.80
N ALA A 435 -4.32 -32.44 9.97
CA ALA A 435 -4.06 -31.54 8.86
C ALA A 435 -2.81 -31.99 8.06
N GLN A 436 -2.98 -32.11 6.77
CA GLN A 436 -1.91 -32.50 5.86
C GLN A 436 -1.45 -31.28 5.07
N GLN A 437 -0.15 -31.09 4.96
CA GLN A 437 0.42 -30.05 4.13
C GLN A 437 0.12 -30.34 2.66
N LEU A 438 -0.54 -29.43 1.98
CA LEU A 438 -0.92 -29.52 0.58
C LEU A 438 0.18 -28.99 -0.34
N SER A 439 0.83 -27.91 0.09
CA SER A 439 2.01 -27.33 -0.57
C SER A 439 3.20 -27.31 0.38
N SER A 440 4.40 -27.44 -0.17
CA SER A 440 5.66 -27.39 0.58
C SER A 440 6.68 -26.67 -0.29
N SER A 441 6.69 -25.35 -0.22
CA SER A 441 7.59 -24.52 -1.02
C SER A 441 8.30 -23.50 -0.16
N SER A 442 9.42 -22.96 -0.66
CA SER A 442 10.08 -21.80 -0.08
C SER A 442 9.40 -20.48 -0.49
N ARG A 443 8.22 -20.57 -1.12
CA ARG A 443 7.42 -19.47 -1.63
C ARG A 443 6.24 -19.21 -0.71
N MET A 444 5.48 -18.16 -0.99
CA MET A 444 4.19 -17.93 -0.32
C MET A 444 3.07 -18.57 -1.14
N ASP A 445 2.55 -19.68 -0.68
CA ASP A 445 1.43 -20.37 -1.29
C ASP A 445 0.13 -19.91 -0.63
N MET A 446 -0.77 -19.32 -1.41
CA MET A 446 -1.96 -18.64 -0.89
C MET A 446 -3.14 -18.70 -1.85
N LEU A 447 -4.26 -18.09 -1.45
CA LEU A 447 -5.49 -18.01 -2.25
C LEU A 447 -5.98 -19.39 -2.73
N PRO A 448 -6.18 -20.36 -1.81
CA PRO A 448 -6.68 -21.65 -2.22
C PRO A 448 -8.10 -21.56 -2.80
N ALA A 449 -8.37 -22.38 -3.79
CA ALA A 449 -9.70 -22.68 -4.30
C ALA A 449 -9.87 -24.20 -4.37
N VAL A 450 -11.01 -24.70 -3.92
CA VAL A 450 -11.37 -26.13 -3.97
C VAL A 450 -12.54 -26.31 -4.94
N SER A 451 -12.49 -27.32 -5.80
CA SER A 451 -13.61 -27.68 -6.66
C SER A 451 -14.82 -28.15 -5.85
N LEU A 452 -16.04 -28.02 -6.39
CA LEU A 452 -17.26 -28.37 -5.66
C LEU A 452 -17.27 -29.81 -5.16
N ASP A 453 -16.71 -30.73 -5.94
CA ASP A 453 -16.59 -32.16 -5.61
C ASP A 453 -15.40 -32.50 -4.69
N GLY A 454 -14.59 -31.49 -4.31
CA GLY A 454 -13.42 -31.67 -3.46
C GLY A 454 -12.25 -32.45 -4.10
N GLN A 455 -12.30 -32.73 -5.42
CA GLN A 455 -11.27 -33.52 -6.08
C GLN A 455 -10.08 -32.72 -6.58
N GLN A 456 -10.25 -31.40 -6.70
CA GLN A 456 -9.20 -30.49 -7.19
C GLN A 456 -9.03 -29.33 -6.24
N SER A 457 -7.78 -28.89 -6.09
CA SER A 457 -7.42 -27.68 -5.35
C SER A 457 -6.47 -26.85 -6.19
N ALA A 458 -6.79 -25.60 -6.41
CA ALA A 458 -5.92 -24.63 -7.07
C ALA A 458 -5.41 -23.60 -6.05
N PHE A 459 -4.25 -23.01 -6.34
CA PHE A 459 -3.67 -21.99 -5.47
C PHE A 459 -2.69 -21.10 -6.22
N ILE A 460 -2.37 -19.98 -5.65
CA ILE A 460 -1.34 -19.06 -6.12
C ILE A 460 -0.05 -19.30 -5.35
N SER A 461 1.06 -19.47 -6.05
CA SER A 461 2.41 -19.49 -5.51
C SER A 461 3.13 -18.23 -5.93
N LEU A 462 3.50 -17.39 -4.96
CA LEU A 462 4.21 -16.13 -5.18
C LEU A 462 5.71 -16.39 -5.13
N GLN A 463 6.40 -16.07 -6.22
CA GLN A 463 7.87 -16.11 -6.27
C GLN A 463 8.42 -14.73 -6.52
N LYS A 464 9.30 -14.26 -5.63
CA LYS A 464 10.15 -13.12 -5.94
C LYS A 464 11.28 -13.57 -6.85
N ARG A 465 11.45 -12.93 -8.01
CA ARG A 465 12.48 -13.28 -8.99
C ARG A 465 13.56 -12.21 -9.02
N GLY A 466 14.72 -12.53 -8.44
CA GLY A 466 15.96 -11.75 -8.59
C GLY A 466 15.93 -10.35 -7.96
N ILE A 467 16.95 -9.58 -8.27
CA ILE A 467 17.24 -8.24 -7.75
C ILE A 467 16.21 -7.19 -8.21
N THR A 468 15.45 -7.45 -9.27
CA THR A 468 14.50 -6.48 -9.88
C THR A 468 13.14 -6.40 -9.20
N GLY A 469 12.92 -7.11 -8.11
CA GLY A 469 11.70 -6.98 -7.31
C GLY A 469 10.40 -7.51 -7.94
N PHE A 470 10.43 -8.06 -9.16
CA PHE A 470 9.24 -8.61 -9.82
C PHE A 470 8.79 -9.90 -9.13
N THR A 471 7.63 -9.86 -8.52
CA THR A 471 6.93 -11.04 -8.04
C THR A 471 6.32 -11.76 -9.24
N HIS A 472 6.76 -12.99 -9.50
CA HIS A 472 6.03 -13.88 -10.39
C HIS A 472 4.97 -14.61 -9.57
N SER A 473 3.74 -14.51 -10.03
CA SER A 473 2.62 -15.28 -9.49
C SER A 473 2.35 -16.45 -10.41
N GLU A 474 2.26 -17.63 -9.85
CA GLU A 474 1.98 -18.87 -10.57
C GLU A 474 0.70 -19.49 -10.04
N VAL A 475 -0.15 -20.00 -10.94
CA VAL A 475 -1.36 -20.76 -10.57
C VAL A 475 -1.04 -22.24 -10.65
N TRP A 476 -1.20 -22.92 -9.55
CA TRP A 476 -0.96 -24.34 -9.41
C TRP A 476 -2.25 -25.10 -9.20
N LEU A 477 -2.34 -26.32 -9.75
CA LEU A 477 -3.47 -27.22 -9.64
C LEU A 477 -3.03 -28.56 -9.08
N LYS A 478 -3.68 -29.02 -8.02
CA LYS A 478 -3.47 -30.34 -7.41
C LYS A 478 -4.75 -31.15 -7.46
N HIS A 479 -4.66 -32.36 -7.96
CA HIS A 479 -5.72 -33.35 -7.85
C HIS A 479 -5.55 -34.17 -6.58
N LYS A 480 -6.64 -34.48 -5.88
CA LYS A 480 -6.62 -35.23 -4.62
C LYS A 480 -5.87 -36.55 -4.70
N GLN A 481 -5.97 -37.25 -5.83
CA GLN A 481 -5.32 -38.54 -6.05
C GLN A 481 -3.84 -38.44 -6.47
N ARG A 482 -3.34 -37.25 -6.81
CA ARG A 482 -1.95 -37.02 -7.24
C ARG A 482 -1.09 -36.54 -6.11
N LYS A 483 0.17 -37.00 -6.04
CA LYS A 483 1.13 -36.54 -5.01
C LYS A 483 1.61 -35.11 -5.25
N SER A 484 1.78 -34.70 -6.52
CA SER A 484 2.31 -33.36 -6.88
C SER A 484 1.24 -32.46 -7.48
N ALA A 485 1.40 -31.17 -7.28
CA ALA A 485 0.66 -30.14 -8.01
C ALA A 485 1.31 -29.87 -9.36
N ASN A 486 0.53 -29.37 -10.32
CA ASN A 486 1.00 -28.98 -11.65
C ASN A 486 0.84 -27.49 -11.85
N LEU A 487 1.82 -26.83 -12.45
CA LEU A 487 1.71 -25.46 -12.91
C LEU A 487 0.70 -25.39 -14.07
N ILE A 488 -0.32 -24.54 -13.94
CA ILE A 488 -1.34 -24.34 -14.99
C ILE A 488 -1.30 -22.96 -15.62
N ALA A 489 -0.77 -21.93 -14.93
CA ALA A 489 -0.57 -20.63 -15.52
C ALA A 489 0.54 -19.87 -14.79
N THR A 490 1.32 -19.07 -15.53
CA THR A 490 2.20 -18.03 -14.99
C THR A 490 1.55 -16.69 -15.28
N LEU A 491 1.36 -15.88 -14.25
CA LEU A 491 0.69 -14.60 -14.38
C LEU A 491 1.68 -13.51 -14.80
N PRO A 492 1.31 -12.62 -15.71
CA PRO A 492 2.03 -11.37 -15.96
C PRO A 492 2.24 -10.54 -14.69
N SER A 493 3.31 -9.76 -14.64
CA SER A 493 3.70 -8.99 -13.45
C SER A 493 2.71 -7.87 -13.05
N ASP A 494 1.86 -7.45 -13.97
CA ASP A 494 0.80 -6.47 -13.76
C ASP A 494 -0.49 -7.08 -13.16
N ILE A 495 -0.58 -8.40 -13.08
CA ILE A 495 -1.70 -9.11 -12.47
C ILE A 495 -1.38 -9.42 -11.01
N THR A 496 -2.03 -8.72 -10.10
CA THR A 496 -1.98 -9.03 -8.66
C THR A 496 -3.22 -9.82 -8.27
N PRO A 497 -3.10 -11.16 -8.06
CA PRO A 497 -4.25 -12.00 -7.81
C PRO A 497 -4.93 -11.66 -6.48
N LYS A 498 -6.26 -11.73 -6.46
CA LYS A 498 -7.11 -11.44 -5.29
C LYS A 498 -7.84 -12.68 -4.81
N TYR A 499 -8.36 -13.51 -5.72
CA TYR A 499 -8.99 -14.81 -5.43
C TYR A 499 -9.09 -15.70 -6.68
N LEU A 500 -9.30 -16.98 -6.42
CA LEU A 500 -9.59 -18.02 -7.41
C LEU A 500 -10.97 -18.63 -7.14
N LEU A 501 -11.72 -18.98 -8.20
CA LEU A 501 -13.00 -19.69 -8.11
C LEU A 501 -13.09 -20.76 -9.19
N PHE A 502 -13.33 -22.02 -8.81
CA PHE A 502 -13.64 -23.08 -9.76
C PHE A 502 -15.03 -22.91 -10.38
N SER A 503 -15.17 -23.26 -11.66
CA SER A 503 -16.47 -23.51 -12.26
C SER A 503 -17.11 -24.75 -11.60
N PRO A 504 -18.45 -24.85 -11.58
CA PRO A 504 -19.15 -26.00 -10.98
C PRO A 504 -18.71 -27.34 -11.50
N ASN A 505 -18.35 -27.44 -12.79
CA ASN A 505 -17.85 -28.67 -13.42
C ASN A 505 -16.33 -28.90 -13.20
N GLY A 506 -15.60 -27.98 -12.59
CA GLY A 506 -14.17 -28.09 -12.33
C GLY A 506 -13.24 -27.85 -13.52
N ASP A 507 -13.77 -27.55 -14.71
CA ASP A 507 -12.97 -27.41 -15.95
C ASP A 507 -12.29 -26.06 -16.07
N ASN A 508 -12.82 -25.04 -15.39
CA ASN A 508 -12.32 -23.67 -15.47
C ASN A 508 -12.12 -23.07 -14.08
N ILE A 509 -11.20 -22.12 -14.01
CA ILE A 509 -10.93 -21.32 -12.82
C ILE A 509 -11.05 -19.84 -13.21
N LEU A 510 -11.84 -19.07 -12.48
CA LEU A 510 -11.80 -17.62 -12.51
C LEU A 510 -10.67 -17.13 -11.61
N LEU A 511 -9.88 -16.22 -12.12
CA LEU A 511 -8.92 -15.45 -11.35
C LEU A 511 -9.37 -14.00 -11.38
N ALA A 512 -9.60 -13.41 -10.21
CA ALA A 512 -9.78 -11.97 -10.09
C ALA A 512 -8.50 -11.32 -9.58
N ASP A 513 -8.19 -10.14 -10.12
CA ASP A 513 -7.08 -9.33 -9.65
C ASP A 513 -7.54 -8.16 -8.75
N GLN A 514 -6.58 -7.47 -8.14
CA GLN A 514 -6.88 -6.29 -7.31
C GLN A 514 -7.38 -5.10 -8.13
N LEU A 515 -7.29 -5.15 -9.47
CA LEU A 515 -7.71 -4.11 -10.39
C LEU A 515 -9.12 -4.34 -10.92
N HIS A 516 -9.82 -5.31 -10.33
CA HIS A 516 -11.15 -5.71 -10.77
C HIS A 516 -11.19 -6.27 -12.19
N ASN A 517 -10.09 -6.84 -12.69
CA ASN A 517 -10.12 -7.63 -13.91
C ASN A 517 -10.37 -9.09 -13.57
N ILE A 518 -11.10 -9.78 -14.44
CA ILE A 518 -11.37 -11.22 -14.33
C ILE A 518 -10.75 -11.95 -15.51
N TYR A 519 -10.05 -13.00 -15.18
CA TYR A 519 -9.40 -13.90 -16.13
C TYR A 519 -9.99 -15.31 -16.00
N LEU A 520 -10.05 -16.00 -17.11
CA LEU A 520 -10.45 -17.41 -17.20
C LEU A 520 -9.21 -18.27 -17.44
N ILE A 521 -9.02 -19.31 -16.63
CA ILE A 521 -7.98 -20.32 -16.79
C ILE A 521 -8.68 -21.65 -17.03
N ASN A 522 -8.45 -22.26 -18.18
CA ASN A 522 -8.94 -23.62 -18.43
C ASN A 522 -7.93 -24.63 -17.87
N THR A 523 -8.40 -25.57 -17.06
CA THR A 523 -7.56 -26.53 -16.32
C THR A 523 -6.83 -27.54 -17.23
N PHE A 524 -7.36 -27.84 -18.41
CA PHE A 524 -6.78 -28.75 -19.37
C PHE A 524 -5.83 -28.06 -20.35
N SER A 525 -6.32 -27.02 -21.04
CA SER A 525 -5.53 -26.28 -22.03
C SER A 525 -4.50 -25.34 -21.41
N ARG A 526 -4.63 -25.04 -20.11
CA ARG A 526 -3.76 -24.13 -19.35
C ARG A 526 -3.71 -22.71 -19.94
N ARG A 527 -4.76 -22.33 -20.64
CA ARG A 527 -4.83 -21.02 -21.29
C ARG A 527 -5.44 -20.00 -20.32
N LEU A 528 -4.73 -18.91 -20.09
CA LEU A 528 -5.19 -17.72 -19.35
C LEU A 528 -5.76 -16.72 -20.35
N VAL A 529 -6.99 -16.30 -20.17
CA VAL A 529 -7.70 -15.33 -21.05
C VAL A 529 -8.36 -14.26 -20.20
N PRO A 530 -8.13 -12.96 -20.46
CA PRO A 530 -8.90 -11.89 -19.85
C PRO A 530 -10.34 -11.93 -20.40
N ILE A 531 -11.33 -11.86 -19.51
CA ILE A 531 -12.75 -11.94 -19.90
C ILE A 531 -13.53 -10.69 -19.47
N ILE A 532 -13.19 -10.06 -18.36
CA ILE A 532 -13.87 -8.88 -17.84
C ILE A 532 -12.79 -7.88 -17.41
N SER A 533 -12.88 -6.63 -17.91
CA SER A 533 -11.96 -5.55 -17.55
C SER A 533 -12.60 -4.18 -17.76
N GLY A 534 -11.96 -3.13 -17.22
CA GLY A 534 -12.35 -1.74 -17.47
C GLY A 534 -13.40 -1.18 -16.51
N PHE A 535 -13.78 -1.87 -15.47
CA PHE A 535 -14.65 -1.37 -14.42
C PHE A 535 -13.81 -0.79 -13.25
N GLU A 536 -14.29 0.30 -12.65
CA GLU A 536 -13.64 0.86 -11.46
C GLU A 536 -13.85 0.00 -10.22
N GLN A 537 -15.00 -0.67 -10.13
CA GLN A 537 -15.35 -1.55 -9.03
C GLN A 537 -16.18 -2.74 -9.55
N LEU A 538 -15.82 -3.92 -9.06
CA LEU A 538 -16.55 -5.16 -9.28
C LEU A 538 -16.91 -5.80 -7.95
N ASN A 539 -18.08 -6.38 -7.84
CA ASN A 539 -18.58 -7.11 -6.67
C ASN A 539 -19.34 -8.37 -7.09
N GLY A 540 -19.55 -9.30 -6.14
CA GLY A 540 -20.45 -10.44 -6.30
C GLY A 540 -20.14 -11.38 -7.47
N VAL A 541 -18.86 -11.51 -7.88
CA VAL A 541 -18.50 -12.40 -9.00
C VAL A 541 -18.72 -13.85 -8.62
N HIS A 542 -19.57 -14.55 -9.36
CA HIS A 542 -19.89 -15.96 -9.14
C HIS A 542 -20.24 -16.71 -10.43
N TRP A 543 -20.03 -17.99 -10.39
CA TRP A 543 -20.46 -18.89 -11.47
C TRP A 543 -21.95 -19.19 -11.42
N ALA A 544 -22.58 -19.28 -12.59
CA ALA A 544 -23.85 -19.97 -12.70
C ALA A 544 -23.63 -21.50 -12.60
N GLN A 545 -24.67 -22.23 -12.22
CA GLN A 545 -24.63 -23.70 -12.15
C GLN A 545 -24.34 -24.36 -13.49
N ASP A 546 -24.60 -23.67 -14.60
CA ASP A 546 -24.34 -24.16 -15.97
C ASP A 546 -22.86 -24.23 -16.34
N SER A 547 -21.96 -23.68 -15.50
CA SER A 547 -20.51 -23.57 -15.76
C SER A 547 -20.12 -22.77 -17.01
N HIS A 548 -21.06 -22.08 -17.63
CA HIS A 548 -20.87 -21.29 -18.86
C HIS A 548 -21.14 -19.78 -18.64
N SER A 549 -21.88 -19.46 -17.60
CA SER A 549 -22.24 -18.06 -17.27
C SER A 549 -21.59 -17.61 -15.98
N ILE A 550 -21.18 -16.34 -15.95
CA ILE A 550 -20.61 -15.66 -14.79
C ILE A 550 -21.48 -14.45 -14.52
N TYR A 551 -21.97 -14.33 -13.29
CA TYR A 551 -22.69 -13.15 -12.83
C TYR A 551 -21.77 -12.25 -11.99
N TYR A 552 -21.94 -10.94 -12.10
CA TYR A 552 -21.19 -9.97 -11.34
C TYR A 552 -21.92 -8.62 -11.30
N GLN A 553 -21.59 -7.83 -10.30
CA GLN A 553 -22.00 -6.43 -10.22
C GLN A 553 -20.84 -5.54 -10.63
N ALA A 554 -21.09 -4.51 -11.41
CA ALA A 554 -20.13 -3.50 -11.80
C ALA A 554 -20.70 -2.10 -11.63
N LYS A 555 -19.84 -1.16 -11.21
CA LYS A 555 -20.21 0.23 -11.09
C LYS A 555 -20.06 0.93 -12.44
N ASN A 556 -21.12 1.60 -12.88
CA ASN A 556 -21.07 2.40 -14.11
C ASN A 556 -20.32 3.73 -13.88
N PRO A 557 -19.97 4.50 -14.94
CA PRO A 557 -19.28 5.79 -14.80
C PRO A 557 -20.07 6.84 -13.99
N GLN A 558 -21.35 6.66 -13.81
CA GLN A 558 -22.22 7.52 -12.98
C GLN A 558 -22.24 7.10 -11.51
N GLY A 559 -21.48 6.05 -11.15
CA GLY A 559 -21.37 5.54 -9.79
C GLY A 559 -22.52 4.61 -9.35
N GLN A 560 -23.38 4.17 -10.25
CA GLN A 560 -24.51 3.26 -9.97
C GLN A 560 -24.11 1.82 -10.21
N TRP A 561 -24.60 0.89 -9.38
CA TRP A 561 -24.36 -0.53 -9.54
C TRP A 561 -25.29 -1.13 -10.58
N GLN A 562 -24.75 -2.02 -11.40
CA GLN A 562 -25.43 -2.75 -12.46
C GLN A 562 -25.11 -4.23 -12.36
N ASP A 563 -26.13 -5.08 -12.53
CA ASP A 563 -25.97 -6.54 -12.60
C ASP A 563 -25.67 -6.97 -14.03
N TRP A 564 -24.62 -7.72 -14.18
CA TRP A 564 -24.11 -8.21 -15.45
C TRP A 564 -24.01 -9.72 -15.49
N ARG A 565 -24.20 -10.30 -16.69
CA ARG A 565 -23.93 -11.69 -17.02
C ARG A 565 -22.89 -11.75 -18.15
N TYR A 566 -21.82 -12.48 -17.95
CA TYR A 566 -20.88 -12.84 -19.00
C TYR A 566 -21.11 -14.27 -19.44
N ASP A 567 -21.28 -14.51 -20.75
CA ASP A 567 -21.39 -15.83 -21.35
C ASP A 567 -20.04 -16.22 -21.99
N ILE A 568 -19.45 -17.32 -21.51
CA ILE A 568 -18.14 -17.78 -21.94
C ILE A 568 -18.15 -18.27 -23.39
N GLN A 569 -19.23 -18.91 -23.82
CA GLN A 569 -19.34 -19.46 -25.18
C GLN A 569 -19.55 -18.35 -26.19
N LEU A 570 -20.37 -17.38 -25.87
CA LEU A 570 -20.66 -16.22 -26.72
C LEU A 570 -19.60 -15.12 -26.56
N THR A 571 -18.73 -15.20 -25.57
CA THR A 571 -17.73 -14.18 -25.22
C THR A 571 -18.31 -12.77 -25.10
N SER A 572 -19.49 -12.66 -24.50
CA SER A 572 -20.28 -11.41 -24.47
C SER A 572 -20.81 -11.11 -23.09
N ASN A 573 -20.86 -9.81 -22.77
CA ASN A 573 -21.49 -9.26 -21.58
C ASN A 573 -22.94 -8.85 -21.90
N THR A 574 -23.84 -9.20 -21.02
CA THR A 574 -25.24 -8.77 -21.07
C THR A 574 -25.63 -8.08 -19.78
N LEU A 575 -26.17 -6.87 -19.87
CA LEU A 575 -26.74 -6.16 -18.73
C LEU A 575 -28.05 -6.85 -18.31
N VAL A 576 -28.08 -7.32 -17.06
CA VAL A 576 -29.26 -8.02 -16.49
C VAL A 576 -30.20 -7.03 -15.82
N LYS A 577 -29.63 -6.10 -15.04
CA LYS A 577 -30.38 -5.09 -14.30
C LYS A 577 -29.62 -3.79 -14.21
N ASP A 578 -30.29 -2.70 -14.51
CA ASP A 578 -29.78 -1.34 -14.32
C ASP A 578 -30.23 -0.80 -12.96
N ASN A 579 -29.39 0.02 -12.31
CA ASN A 579 -29.64 0.54 -10.96
C ASN A 579 -29.93 -0.56 -9.91
N ALA A 580 -29.16 -1.64 -9.96
CA ALA A 580 -29.23 -2.68 -8.95
C ALA A 580 -28.89 -2.08 -7.57
N PRO A 581 -29.65 -2.39 -6.50
CA PRO A 581 -29.20 -2.05 -5.17
C PRO A 581 -27.87 -2.78 -4.95
N LEU A 582 -26.91 -2.10 -4.32
CA LEU A 582 -25.75 -2.81 -3.81
C LEU A 582 -26.29 -3.87 -2.85
N GLU A 583 -26.18 -5.12 -3.24
CA GLU A 583 -26.44 -6.19 -2.29
C GLU A 583 -25.42 -6.00 -1.18
N THR A 584 -25.91 -5.70 0.00
CA THR A 584 -25.28 -5.04 1.14
C THR A 584 -24.05 -5.75 1.72
N LEU A 585 -23.04 -5.99 0.89
CA LEU A 585 -21.71 -6.38 1.34
C LEU A 585 -20.74 -5.34 0.79
N ASP A 586 -20.58 -4.30 1.59
CA ASP A 586 -19.71 -3.14 1.41
C ASP A 586 -18.34 -3.50 0.80
N ASP A 587 -17.74 -2.61 0.01
CA ASP A 587 -16.48 -2.74 -0.74
C ASP A 587 -15.26 -3.21 0.08
N ASN A 588 -15.32 -3.16 1.38
CA ASN A 588 -14.34 -3.71 2.32
C ASN A 588 -14.69 -5.11 2.80
N HIS A 589 -15.87 -5.63 2.48
CA HIS A 589 -16.44 -6.83 3.04
C HIS A 589 -16.57 -7.93 2.01
N LEU A 590 -15.70 -8.91 2.12
CA LEU A 590 -16.01 -10.32 1.94
C LEU A 590 -16.57 -10.73 0.58
N LEU A 591 -15.72 -10.72 -0.44
CA LEU A 591 -15.89 -11.65 -1.54
C LEU A 591 -15.75 -13.07 -0.96
N TRP A 592 -16.85 -13.59 -0.47
CA TRP A 592 -16.96 -14.96 0.03
C TRP A 592 -16.71 -15.90 -1.14
N GLN A 593 -15.87 -16.91 -0.96
CA GLN A 593 -15.76 -17.97 -1.95
C GLN A 593 -17.06 -18.75 -1.98
N LEU A 594 -17.83 -18.55 -3.05
CA LEU A 594 -19.15 -19.15 -3.20
C LEU A 594 -18.99 -20.54 -3.81
N ASN A 595 -18.93 -21.56 -2.97
CA ASN A 595 -19.14 -22.95 -3.38
C ASN A 595 -20.59 -23.40 -3.16
N ALA A 596 -21.51 -22.47 -2.90
CA ALA A 596 -22.94 -22.67 -2.76
C ALA A 596 -23.69 -21.79 -3.78
N SER A 597 -24.95 -22.08 -4.06
CA SER A 597 -25.80 -21.16 -4.82
C SER A 597 -25.92 -19.83 -4.09
N TYR A 598 -26.05 -18.72 -4.82
CA TYR A 598 -26.15 -17.37 -4.25
C TYR A 598 -27.23 -17.27 -3.15
N ILE A 599 -28.39 -17.89 -3.36
CA ILE A 599 -29.52 -17.89 -2.38
C ILE A 599 -29.15 -18.65 -1.08
N GLU A 600 -28.44 -19.76 -1.17
CA GLU A 600 -27.95 -20.48 -0.01
C GLU A 600 -26.84 -19.73 0.72
N TYR A 601 -26.00 -19.02 -0.01
CA TYR A 601 -24.98 -18.15 0.52
C TYR A 601 -25.57 -17.07 1.43
N GLU A 602 -26.50 -16.24 0.96
CA GLU A 602 -27.13 -15.21 1.76
C GLU A 602 -27.78 -15.78 3.02
N LYS A 603 -28.46 -16.90 2.89
CA LYS A 603 -29.10 -17.59 4.01
C LYS A 603 -28.09 -18.03 5.05
N HIS A 604 -26.97 -18.62 4.64
CA HIS A 604 -25.94 -19.11 5.57
C HIS A 604 -25.19 -17.96 6.23
N VAL A 605 -24.83 -16.92 5.48
CA VAL A 605 -24.14 -15.75 6.03
C VAL A 605 -25.03 -14.96 6.99
N SER A 606 -26.28 -14.70 6.62
CA SER A 606 -27.22 -14.01 7.50
C SER A 606 -27.49 -14.81 8.78
N SER A 607 -27.61 -16.13 8.68
CA SER A 607 -27.77 -17.02 9.84
C SER A 607 -26.51 -17.04 10.71
N PHE A 608 -25.32 -17.05 10.10
CA PHE A 608 -24.04 -16.99 10.83
C PHE A 608 -23.87 -15.67 11.58
N LEU A 609 -24.13 -14.52 10.93
CA LEU A 609 -24.04 -13.22 11.56
C LEU A 609 -25.08 -13.05 12.69
N ALA A 610 -26.32 -13.51 12.48
CA ALA A 610 -27.34 -13.48 13.51
C ALA A 610 -26.94 -14.34 14.73
N ALA A 611 -26.40 -15.55 14.50
CA ALA A 611 -25.96 -16.42 15.59
C ALA A 611 -24.70 -15.90 16.30
N ALA A 612 -23.82 -15.20 15.57
CA ALA A 612 -22.68 -14.53 16.18
C ALA A 612 -23.13 -13.41 17.14
N LEU A 613 -24.17 -12.67 16.78
CA LEU A 613 -24.80 -11.66 17.64
C LEU A 613 -25.50 -12.29 18.85
N GLU A 614 -26.26 -13.36 18.66
CA GLU A 614 -26.97 -14.07 19.72
C GLU A 614 -26.02 -14.72 20.76
N GLN A 615 -24.86 -15.25 20.29
CA GLN A 615 -23.86 -15.88 21.14
C GLN A 615 -22.88 -14.90 21.81
N GLN A 616 -23.13 -13.61 21.67
CA GLN A 616 -22.24 -12.55 22.19
C GLN A 616 -20.78 -12.71 21.75
N LEU A 617 -20.54 -13.33 20.60
CA LEU A 617 -19.23 -13.25 19.97
C LEU A 617 -18.93 -11.76 19.75
N PRO A 618 -17.84 -11.22 20.32
CA PRO A 618 -17.60 -9.79 20.21
C PRO A 618 -17.40 -9.46 18.74
N LEU A 619 -18.35 -8.73 18.16
CA LEU A 619 -18.28 -8.26 16.76
C LEU A 619 -16.96 -7.56 16.47
N SER A 620 -16.40 -6.87 17.50
CA SER A 620 -15.07 -6.28 17.47
C SER A 620 -13.92 -7.28 17.23
N GLN A 621 -14.12 -8.57 17.49
CA GLN A 621 -13.13 -9.62 17.18
C GLN A 621 -13.47 -10.36 15.89
N LEU A 622 -14.76 -10.51 15.59
CA LEU A 622 -15.22 -11.26 14.43
C LEU A 622 -15.01 -10.48 13.12
N LEU A 623 -15.51 -9.25 13.04
CA LEU A 623 -15.46 -8.45 11.82
C LEU A 623 -14.02 -8.19 11.30
N PRO A 624 -13.07 -7.82 12.16
CA PRO A 624 -11.69 -7.67 11.71
C PRO A 624 -11.03 -8.98 11.30
N SER A 625 -11.39 -10.09 11.96
CA SER A 625 -10.89 -11.41 11.56
C SER A 625 -11.43 -11.80 10.19
N LEU A 626 -12.71 -11.53 9.91
CA LEU A 626 -13.33 -11.77 8.63
C LEU A 626 -12.77 -10.87 7.52
N SER A 627 -12.29 -9.68 7.81
CA SER A 627 -11.62 -8.80 6.84
C SER A 627 -10.24 -9.32 6.43
N LEU A 628 -9.53 -10.01 7.33
CA LEU A 628 -8.23 -10.62 7.08
C LEU A 628 -8.34 -11.99 6.41
N PHE A 629 -9.35 -12.78 6.81
CA PHE A 629 -9.56 -14.15 6.34
C PHE A 629 -10.94 -14.27 5.72
N LYS A 630 -10.98 -14.46 4.43
CA LYS A 630 -12.27 -14.72 3.75
C LYS A 630 -12.83 -16.05 4.20
N PRO A 631 -14.05 -16.07 4.71
CA PRO A 631 -14.72 -17.32 5.07
C PRO A 631 -15.05 -18.16 3.82
N ALA A 632 -15.15 -19.47 4.02
CA ALA A 632 -15.62 -20.38 3.00
C ALA A 632 -17.04 -20.86 3.33
N VAL A 633 -17.98 -20.64 2.43
CA VAL A 633 -19.38 -21.08 2.56
C VAL A 633 -19.55 -22.42 1.85
N PHE A 634 -20.29 -23.35 2.48
CA PHE A 634 -20.64 -24.66 1.93
C PHE A 634 -22.13 -24.97 2.24
N ASN A 635 -22.66 -26.06 1.64
CA ASN A 635 -24.04 -26.48 1.83
C ASN A 635 -24.32 -26.98 3.26
N GLY A 636 -24.37 -26.14 4.22
CA GLY A 636 -24.61 -26.53 5.63
C GLY A 636 -23.89 -25.64 6.62
N GLY A 637 -23.00 -24.75 6.16
CA GLY A 637 -22.30 -23.88 7.10
C GLY A 637 -21.27 -22.95 6.51
N VAL A 638 -20.45 -22.41 7.40
CA VAL A 638 -19.42 -21.43 7.09
C VAL A 638 -18.13 -21.76 7.85
N TYR A 639 -17.03 -21.91 7.14
CA TYR A 639 -15.71 -21.92 7.75
C TYR A 639 -15.17 -20.51 7.87
N TYR A 640 -14.66 -20.18 9.04
CA TYR A 640 -14.09 -18.86 9.30
C TYR A 640 -12.91 -18.94 10.29
N VAL A 641 -12.04 -17.93 10.23
CA VAL A 641 -10.93 -17.80 11.19
C VAL A 641 -11.26 -16.70 12.16
N LEU A 642 -11.08 -16.99 13.45
CA LEU A 642 -11.15 -16.00 14.51
C LEU A 642 -9.74 -15.74 15.03
N ARG A 643 -9.40 -14.46 15.12
CA ARG A 643 -8.17 -14.02 15.75
C ARG A 643 -8.43 -13.75 17.24
N GLN A 644 -7.68 -14.42 18.10
CA GLN A 644 -7.67 -14.17 19.54
C GLN A 644 -6.24 -13.81 19.98
N GLY A 645 -5.98 -12.52 20.18
CA GLY A 645 -4.62 -12.00 20.35
C GLY A 645 -3.77 -12.24 19.08
N HIS A 646 -2.69 -12.99 19.22
CA HIS A 646 -1.84 -13.41 18.09
C HIS A 646 -2.21 -14.79 17.52
N GLN A 647 -3.11 -15.51 18.17
CA GLN A 647 -3.51 -16.85 17.73
C GLN A 647 -4.65 -16.78 16.73
N LEU A 648 -4.50 -17.55 15.66
CA LEU A 648 -5.54 -17.78 14.67
C LEU A 648 -6.18 -19.12 14.89
N ARG A 649 -7.51 -19.14 14.92
CA ARG A 649 -8.30 -20.35 15.15
C ARG A 649 -9.33 -20.53 14.07
N LEU A 650 -9.32 -21.70 13.44
CA LEU A 650 -10.30 -22.10 12.44
C LEU A 650 -11.54 -22.66 13.13
N TYR A 651 -12.69 -22.13 12.76
CA TYR A 651 -14.01 -22.58 13.22
C TYR A 651 -14.88 -22.96 12.03
N CYS A 652 -15.86 -23.81 12.29
CA CYS A 652 -16.98 -24.10 11.44
C CYS A 652 -18.28 -23.71 12.12
N TYR A 653 -19.09 -22.87 11.50
CA TYR A 653 -20.46 -22.62 11.93
C TYR A 653 -21.39 -23.53 11.14
N LEU A 654 -22.13 -24.42 11.85
CA LEU A 654 -23.14 -25.30 11.29
C LEU A 654 -24.50 -24.63 11.36
N THR A 655 -25.09 -24.27 10.22
CA THR A 655 -26.33 -23.50 10.14
C THR A 655 -27.56 -24.25 10.63
N THR A 656 -27.62 -25.57 10.38
CA THR A 656 -28.73 -26.42 10.83
C THR A 656 -28.78 -26.57 12.36
N GLN A 657 -27.62 -26.63 12.99
CA GLN A 657 -27.46 -26.80 14.45
C GLN A 657 -27.29 -25.47 15.17
N LYS A 658 -27.11 -24.35 14.45
CA LYS A 658 -26.85 -23.00 14.96
C LYS A 658 -25.70 -22.97 15.98
N ARG A 659 -24.61 -23.69 15.73
CA ARG A 659 -23.47 -23.73 16.65
C ARG A 659 -22.13 -23.63 15.96
N ASN A 660 -21.15 -23.17 16.72
CA ASN A 660 -19.76 -23.09 16.33
C ASN A 660 -18.99 -24.33 16.78
N VAL A 661 -18.20 -24.88 15.88
CA VAL A 661 -17.29 -26.00 16.14
C VAL A 661 -15.86 -25.48 15.98
N PHE A 662 -15.05 -25.63 17.00
CA PHE A 662 -13.61 -25.37 16.90
C PHE A 662 -12.95 -26.50 16.10
N ILE A 663 -12.19 -26.16 15.09
CA ILE A 663 -11.54 -27.13 14.21
C ILE A 663 -10.06 -27.25 14.55
N LYS A 664 -9.31 -26.14 14.53
CA LYS A 664 -7.87 -26.18 14.68
C LYS A 664 -7.27 -24.80 14.96
N GLU A 665 -6.12 -24.78 15.63
CA GLU A 665 -5.24 -23.63 15.67
C GLU A 665 -4.40 -23.54 14.37
N LEU A 666 -4.37 -22.35 13.74
CA LEU A 666 -3.64 -22.11 12.49
C LEU A 666 -2.25 -21.48 12.72
N GLY A 667 -1.82 -21.40 13.99
CA GLY A 667 -0.59 -20.74 14.38
C GLY A 667 -0.78 -19.26 14.70
N VAL A 668 0.29 -18.49 14.63
CA VAL A 668 0.36 -17.14 15.11
C VAL A 668 0.46 -16.15 13.98
N TYR A 669 -0.33 -15.12 14.08
CA TYR A 669 -0.28 -13.98 13.18
C TYR A 669 0.26 -12.78 13.98
N GLY A 670 1.56 -12.52 13.87
CA GLY A 670 2.23 -11.40 14.53
C GLY A 670 2.43 -10.17 13.64
N TYR A 671 2.16 -10.29 12.35
CA TYR A 671 2.43 -9.28 11.35
C TYR A 671 1.20 -8.96 10.50
N ASP A 672 1.03 -7.69 10.24
CA ASP A 672 0.28 -7.24 9.07
C ASP A 672 1.16 -7.32 7.82
N LEU A 673 1.42 -8.52 7.44
CA LEU A 673 1.63 -8.75 6.03
C LEU A 673 0.26 -8.46 5.41
N ASP A 674 0.18 -7.57 4.43
CA ASP A 674 -1.05 -7.37 3.62
C ASP A 674 -1.31 -8.65 2.78
N ILE A 675 -1.43 -9.77 3.49
CA ILE A 675 -1.51 -11.13 2.95
C ILE A 675 -2.93 -11.60 3.17
N ASN A 676 -3.65 -11.77 2.07
CA ASN A 676 -4.97 -12.38 2.09
C ASN A 676 -4.82 -13.90 2.35
N LEU A 677 -4.88 -14.31 3.60
CA LEU A 677 -5.02 -15.71 3.97
C LEU A 677 -6.46 -16.13 3.73
N ASN A 678 -6.67 -17.14 2.93
CA ASN A 678 -8.01 -17.59 2.54
C ASN A 678 -8.25 -19.03 2.96
N ILE A 679 -9.54 -19.36 3.09
CA ILE A 679 -10.06 -20.71 3.26
C ILE A 679 -10.90 -21.04 2.04
N SER A 680 -10.87 -22.27 1.59
CA SER A 680 -11.79 -22.79 0.59
C SER A 680 -12.24 -24.20 0.96
N SER A 681 -13.48 -24.55 0.63
CA SER A 681 -14.03 -25.87 0.93
C SER A 681 -14.76 -26.47 -0.28
N SER A 682 -14.94 -27.78 -0.26
CA SER A 682 -15.88 -28.47 -1.15
C SER A 682 -17.33 -28.06 -0.85
N ALA A 683 -18.26 -28.32 -1.77
CA ALA A 683 -19.66 -27.96 -1.61
C ALA A 683 -20.33 -28.66 -0.41
N ASP A 684 -19.91 -29.86 -0.07
CA ASP A 684 -20.38 -30.61 1.10
C ASP A 684 -19.66 -30.23 2.41
N GLY A 685 -18.64 -29.38 2.34
CA GLY A 685 -17.85 -28.92 3.49
C GLY A 685 -16.89 -29.95 4.07
N THR A 686 -16.79 -31.16 3.51
CA THR A 686 -15.95 -32.22 4.08
C THR A 686 -14.46 -32.06 3.78
N HIS A 687 -14.11 -31.39 2.69
CA HIS A 687 -12.73 -31.10 2.29
C HIS A 687 -12.47 -29.60 2.37
N VAL A 688 -11.50 -29.21 3.20
CA VAL A 688 -11.17 -27.80 3.44
C VAL A 688 -9.68 -27.56 3.21
N VAL A 689 -9.36 -26.51 2.47
CA VAL A 689 -7.98 -26.03 2.24
C VAL A 689 -7.86 -24.61 2.77
N PHE A 690 -6.79 -24.34 3.49
CA PHE A 690 -6.52 -23.04 4.07
C PHE A 690 -5.03 -22.70 3.99
N SER A 691 -4.74 -21.38 3.96
CA SER A 691 -3.38 -20.86 4.07
C SER A 691 -2.97 -20.76 5.53
N GLN A 692 -1.75 -21.15 5.85
CA GLN A 692 -1.16 -21.02 7.18
C GLN A 692 0.21 -20.37 7.08
N VAL A 693 0.50 -19.43 7.98
CA VAL A 693 1.83 -18.85 8.15
C VAL A 693 2.65 -19.81 8.99
N ASP A 694 3.64 -20.46 8.39
CA ASP A 694 4.50 -21.43 9.06
C ASP A 694 5.69 -20.77 9.76
N GLY A 695 6.00 -19.54 9.42
CA GLY A 695 7.05 -18.76 10.05
C GLY A 695 7.31 -17.45 9.32
N ILE A 696 7.82 -16.50 10.06
CA ILE A 696 8.34 -15.23 9.57
C ILE A 696 9.74 -15.10 10.13
N GLU A 697 10.68 -14.89 9.24
CA GLU A 697 12.08 -14.65 9.60
C GLU A 697 12.50 -13.30 9.05
N THR A 698 12.96 -12.41 9.91
CA THR A 698 13.52 -11.12 9.53
C THR A 698 14.81 -10.86 10.27
N ASP A 699 15.78 -10.25 9.57
CA ASP A 699 17.03 -9.78 10.14
C ASP A 699 17.12 -8.26 10.01
N ILE A 700 17.83 -7.62 10.92
CA ILE A 700 18.08 -6.20 10.89
C ILE A 700 19.37 -5.92 10.11
N LEU A 701 19.24 -5.16 9.02
CA LEU A 701 20.35 -4.74 8.16
C LEU A 701 20.64 -3.25 8.34
N LEU A 702 21.92 -2.88 8.28
CA LEU A 702 22.40 -1.51 8.43
C LEU A 702 22.98 -0.98 7.13
N HIS A 703 22.51 0.20 6.73
CA HIS A 703 23.14 1.02 5.69
C HIS A 703 23.72 2.28 6.31
N LYS A 704 25.01 2.49 6.11
CA LYS A 704 25.69 3.71 6.58
C LYS A 704 25.43 4.87 5.65
N ALA A 705 25.13 6.00 6.27
CA ALA A 705 25.10 7.29 5.60
C ALA A 705 26.52 7.78 5.36
N THR A 706 26.90 8.02 4.11
CA THR A 706 28.16 8.62 3.70
C THR A 706 27.89 9.96 3.04
N LYS A 707 28.76 10.95 3.25
CA LYS A 707 28.66 12.20 2.49
C LYS A 707 28.97 11.87 1.04
N ALA A 708 28.08 12.22 0.12
CA ALA A 708 28.35 12.12 -1.31
C ALA A 708 29.61 12.95 -1.62
N GLU A 709 30.64 12.33 -2.17
CA GLU A 709 31.73 13.09 -2.76
C GLU A 709 31.17 13.92 -3.91
N THR A 710 31.28 15.23 -3.79
CA THR A 710 30.99 16.16 -4.91
C THR A 710 31.96 15.84 -6.04
N GLN A 711 31.49 15.13 -7.07
CA GLN A 711 32.19 15.01 -8.36
C GLN A 711 32.06 16.28 -9.17
#